data_806e51611d14be34f48f68b3e3d0c984
#
_entry.id   806e51611d14be34f48f68b3e3d0c984
#
_cell.length_a   1.000
_cell.length_b   1.000
_cell.length_c   1.000
_cell.angle_alpha   90.00
_cell.angle_beta   90.00
_cell.angle_gamma   90.00
#
_symmetry.space_group_name_H-M   'P 1'
#
loop_
_entity.id
_entity.type
_entity.pdbx_description
1 polymer ?
#
loop_
_entity_poly.entity_id
_entity_poly.type
_entity_poly.pdbx_seq_one_letter_code
_entity_poly.pdbx_strand_id
1 'polypeptide(L)'
;MNDSTATHAYALPFGATCVDARHTRFHLWAPACRSAAVERQDGETVAMTPDGGGGFDAIVRCGPGTLYCYLLDGTLRVPDPASRFQPHGVHGPSEVVDPAAYRWRHGDWRGRPWRETVLYEVHVGAFGGYARIARRLPALAALGITAIELMPVNAFPGARNWGYDGVLPFAPDASYGPPDALKSLVDAAHGLGLQVLLDVVYNHFGPDGNLLPRYAPAFFRRDRDTAWGPAIDFSCPQAGAFFLENALYWLDEYRFDGLRIDAAHAIGDDAWLAGLARRVRAYAGDARHVHLVLENERNTASLLAGGRFDAQWNDDFHNSMHVLLTGEQSGYYRAYADAPIRHLARVLGEGFAYQGEPSPLHGGAPRGEPSADLPPSAFVAFLQNHDQIGNRAFGERLRALVNDDALRAASALALLAPQIPLLFMGEECGTTQPFQFFTDHRGALAAAVREGRRREFAAFPAFADPAHRDAIPDPNDPATFARSSLAAPGAEPPDANAWRRFYRGALAVRARFVTPWLDGARALGATVLARADGGHANALVARWRLGDGNTLAIALNLDARPAALAAPPDGKIVFETPPRARDALADARLAAHACIAWRSGNVNGVARRGRAVDAKHMPAVKHANGVNGRDGAP
;
A
#
# COMPACT_ATOMS: atom_id res chain seq x y z
N MET A 1 -5.86 36.51 -5.95
CA MET A 1 -5.29 35.22 -5.57
C MET A 1 -4.99 35.32 -4.07
N ASN A 2 -5.82 34.70 -3.25
CA ASN A 2 -5.53 34.63 -1.80
C ASN A 2 -4.42 33.61 -1.60
N ASP A 3 -3.25 34.08 -1.30
CA ASP A 3 -2.08 33.25 -0.95
C ASP A 3 -2.23 32.79 0.52
N SER A 4 -3.30 32.03 0.81
CA SER A 4 -3.45 31.42 2.14
C SER A 4 -2.70 30.07 2.16
N THR A 5 -1.38 30.14 2.33
CA THR A 5 -0.59 28.97 2.67
C THR A 5 -1.05 28.47 4.05
N ALA A 6 -1.69 27.29 4.08
CA ALA A 6 -2.12 26.67 5.33
C ALA A 6 -0.93 26.00 6.04
N THR A 7 -0.98 25.95 7.37
CA THR A 7 -0.08 25.10 8.17
C THR A 7 -0.90 23.99 8.82
N HIS A 8 -0.31 22.80 8.90
CA HIS A 8 -0.89 21.66 9.60
C HIS A 8 0.13 21.16 10.62
N ALA A 9 -0.23 21.20 11.88
CA ALA A 9 0.62 20.84 13.00
C ALA A 9 -0.21 20.03 14.00
N TYR A 10 0.05 18.75 14.08
CA TYR A 10 -0.67 17.88 15.01
C TYR A 10 -0.13 18.04 16.43
N ALA A 11 -1.02 18.30 17.39
CA ALA A 11 -0.67 18.44 18.80
C ALA A 11 -0.48 17.04 19.42
N LEU A 12 0.71 16.47 19.29
CA LEU A 12 1.04 15.18 19.91
C LEU A 12 1.03 15.32 21.45
N PRO A 13 0.38 14.40 22.18
CA PRO A 13 0.38 14.39 23.63
C PRO A 13 1.72 13.95 24.23
N PHE A 14 2.59 13.35 23.43
CA PHE A 14 3.92 12.86 23.83
C PHE A 14 4.97 13.27 22.80
N GLY A 15 6.26 13.01 23.15
CA GLY A 15 7.40 13.44 22.36
C GLY A 15 7.71 14.92 22.53
N ALA A 16 8.47 15.48 21.58
CA ALA A 16 8.86 16.89 21.56
C ALA A 16 7.81 17.74 20.85
N THR A 17 7.32 18.78 21.51
CA THR A 17 6.36 19.74 20.96
C THR A 17 6.85 21.18 21.20
N CYS A 18 7.05 21.94 20.12
CA CYS A 18 7.42 23.35 20.22
C CYS A 18 6.31 24.15 20.91
N VAL A 19 6.62 24.78 22.05
CA VAL A 19 5.72 25.72 22.75
C VAL A 19 5.82 27.11 22.12
N ASP A 20 7.04 27.49 21.79
CA ASP A 20 7.39 28.70 21.05
C ASP A 20 8.73 28.47 20.31
N ALA A 21 9.28 29.53 19.70
CA ALA A 21 10.54 29.42 18.92
C ALA A 21 11.78 29.05 19.79
N ARG A 22 11.68 29.08 21.11
CA ARG A 22 12.80 28.89 22.05
C ARG A 22 12.52 27.86 23.15
N HIS A 23 11.31 27.35 23.24
CA HIS A 23 10.92 26.39 24.27
C HIS A 23 10.20 25.21 23.65
N THR A 24 10.62 23.99 24.03
CA THR A 24 10.04 22.73 23.62
C THR A 24 9.57 21.97 24.86
N ARG A 25 8.32 21.49 24.83
CA ARG A 25 7.81 20.54 25.83
C ARG A 25 8.22 19.13 25.37
N PHE A 26 8.69 18.33 26.31
CA PHE A 26 9.02 16.92 26.16
C PHE A 26 8.12 16.11 27.09
N HIS A 27 7.51 15.07 26.56
CA HIS A 27 6.76 14.10 27.35
C HIS A 27 7.17 12.67 26.94
N LEU A 28 7.50 11.84 27.95
CA LEU A 28 7.86 10.44 27.75
C LEU A 28 7.12 9.55 28.75
N TRP A 29 6.49 8.47 28.26
CA TRP A 29 5.96 7.42 29.13
C TRP A 29 7.03 6.33 29.33
N ALA A 30 7.55 6.22 30.57
CA ALA A 30 8.62 5.30 30.95
C ALA A 30 8.35 4.71 32.34
N PRO A 31 7.28 3.90 32.50
CA PRO A 31 6.77 3.48 33.82
C PRO A 31 7.73 2.57 34.60
N ALA A 32 8.73 1.97 33.95
CA ALA A 32 9.73 1.16 34.62
C ALA A 32 10.91 1.97 35.17
N CYS A 33 10.97 3.29 34.89
CA CYS A 33 12.06 4.16 35.33
C CYS A 33 11.65 5.02 36.52
N ARG A 34 12.64 5.35 37.34
CA ARG A 34 12.48 6.23 38.51
C ARG A 34 12.74 7.69 38.20
N SER A 35 13.54 7.95 37.18
CA SER A 35 13.89 9.31 36.73
C SER A 35 14.10 9.33 35.21
N ALA A 36 13.80 10.49 34.63
CA ALA A 36 14.08 10.80 33.25
C ALA A 36 14.65 12.22 33.13
N ALA A 37 15.46 12.46 32.13
CA ALA A 37 15.96 13.77 31.76
C ALA A 37 16.05 13.89 30.23
N VAL A 38 15.92 15.11 29.72
CA VAL A 38 16.25 15.48 28.37
C VAL A 38 17.73 15.84 28.31
N GLU A 39 18.51 15.08 27.55
CA GLU A 39 19.93 15.35 27.29
C GLU A 39 20.08 15.91 25.88
N ARG A 40 20.56 17.13 25.75
CA ARG A 40 20.82 17.78 24.46
C ARG A 40 22.23 17.42 23.97
N GLN A 41 22.43 17.48 22.66
CA GLN A 41 23.72 17.16 22.06
C GLN A 41 24.87 18.07 22.52
N ASP A 42 24.56 19.32 22.96
CA ASP A 42 25.56 20.23 23.53
C ASP A 42 25.97 19.87 24.98
N GLY A 43 25.44 18.80 25.55
CA GLY A 43 25.74 18.27 26.86
C GLY A 43 24.85 18.81 27.99
N GLU A 44 23.96 19.75 27.73
CA GLU A 44 22.98 20.20 28.71
C GLU A 44 21.97 19.08 29.01
N THR A 45 21.74 18.82 30.30
CA THR A 45 20.79 17.83 30.79
C THR A 45 19.76 18.48 31.68
N VAL A 46 18.48 18.33 31.34
CA VAL A 46 17.35 18.90 32.10
C VAL A 46 16.49 17.79 32.66
N ALA A 47 16.38 17.73 34.00
CA ALA A 47 15.55 16.70 34.64
C ALA A 47 14.07 16.89 34.29
N MET A 48 13.36 15.79 34.08
CA MET A 48 11.93 15.75 33.84
C MET A 48 11.16 15.48 35.14
N THR A 49 9.97 16.02 35.25
CA THR A 49 9.08 15.86 36.41
C THR A 49 8.14 14.67 36.15
N PRO A 50 8.02 13.70 37.07
CA PRO A 50 7.06 12.60 36.93
C PRO A 50 5.62 13.10 37.02
N ASP A 51 4.71 12.56 36.19
CA ASP A 51 3.28 12.92 36.15
C ASP A 51 2.38 12.08 37.08
N GLY A 52 2.96 11.06 37.73
CA GLY A 52 2.24 10.10 38.58
C GLY A 52 1.58 8.94 37.84
N GLY A 53 1.56 8.95 36.49
CA GLY A 53 1.03 7.90 35.62
C GLY A 53 2.10 7.06 34.93
N GLY A 54 3.36 7.20 35.34
CA GLY A 54 4.52 6.58 34.68
C GLY A 54 5.09 7.43 33.54
N GLY A 55 4.56 8.61 33.34
CA GLY A 55 5.07 9.60 32.41
C GLY A 55 5.99 10.63 33.08
N PHE A 56 6.76 11.32 32.26
CA PHE A 56 7.67 12.39 32.66
C PHE A 56 7.52 13.58 31.72
N ASP A 57 7.47 14.80 32.26
CA ASP A 57 7.33 16.04 31.52
C ASP A 57 8.47 17.02 31.81
N ALA A 58 8.90 17.78 30.81
CA ALA A 58 9.77 18.92 30.95
C ALA A 58 9.50 19.98 29.88
N ILE A 59 9.70 21.26 30.23
CA ILE A 59 9.84 22.33 29.24
C ILE A 59 11.29 22.77 29.24
N VAL A 60 11.94 22.62 28.09
CA VAL A 60 13.37 22.90 27.93
C VAL A 60 13.56 24.09 27.00
N ARG A 61 14.55 24.94 27.30
CA ARG A 61 14.92 26.05 26.42
C ARG A 61 15.70 25.53 25.21
N CYS A 62 14.99 25.08 24.19
CA CYS A 62 15.51 24.68 22.91
C CYS A 62 14.43 24.85 21.84
N GLY A 63 14.84 24.97 20.59
CA GLY A 63 13.94 25.12 19.43
C GLY A 63 14.21 24.10 18.33
N PRO A 64 13.55 24.27 17.17
CA PRO A 64 13.72 23.40 16.02
C PRO A 64 15.20 23.21 15.63
N GLY A 65 15.57 22.00 15.18
CA GLY A 65 16.95 21.61 14.86
C GLY A 65 17.77 21.15 16.08
N THR A 66 17.25 21.27 17.32
CA THR A 66 17.94 20.75 18.51
C THR A 66 17.93 19.23 18.51
N LEU A 67 19.12 18.63 18.63
CA LEU A 67 19.27 17.19 18.80
C LEU A 67 19.23 16.81 20.28
N TYR A 68 18.47 15.75 20.61
CA TYR A 68 18.26 15.31 21.99
C TYR A 68 18.05 13.80 22.10
N CYS A 69 18.28 13.28 23.30
CA CYS A 69 17.89 11.94 23.75
C CYS A 69 17.21 12.04 25.12
N TYR A 70 16.47 11.01 25.50
CA TYR A 70 16.10 10.84 26.91
C TYR A 70 17.18 10.05 27.63
N LEU A 71 17.56 10.52 28.81
CA LEU A 71 18.46 9.85 29.76
C LEU A 71 17.63 9.28 30.91
N LEU A 72 17.48 7.95 30.94
CA LEU A 72 16.66 7.22 31.91
C LEU A 72 17.53 6.65 33.02
N ASP A 73 17.12 6.84 34.28
CA ASP A 73 17.83 6.42 35.50
C ASP A 73 19.34 6.77 35.48
N GLY A 74 19.67 7.90 34.83
CA GLY A 74 21.04 8.42 34.73
C GLY A 74 22.02 7.60 33.88
N THR A 75 21.57 6.51 33.24
CA THR A 75 22.47 5.59 32.53
C THR A 75 21.99 5.17 31.15
N LEU A 76 20.70 5.00 30.96
CA LEU A 76 20.14 4.52 29.70
C LEU A 76 19.75 5.70 28.79
N ARG A 77 20.51 5.90 27.70
CA ARG A 77 20.13 6.86 26.64
C ARG A 77 19.24 6.19 25.63
N VAL A 78 18.11 6.84 25.29
CA VAL A 78 17.16 6.36 24.29
C VAL A 78 16.72 7.51 23.38
N PRO A 79 16.49 7.26 22.08
CA PRO A 79 15.80 8.20 21.23
C PRO A 79 14.35 8.37 21.71
N ASP A 80 13.70 9.42 21.27
CA ASP A 80 12.28 9.64 21.53
C ASP A 80 11.45 8.63 20.71
N PRO A 81 10.62 7.79 21.33
CA PRO A 81 9.77 6.84 20.59
C PRO A 81 8.73 7.55 19.70
N ALA A 82 8.39 8.80 20.01
CA ALA A 82 7.52 9.66 19.20
C ALA A 82 8.30 10.74 18.43
N SER A 83 9.57 10.47 18.13
CA SER A 83 10.41 11.39 17.36
C SER A 83 9.79 11.72 16.02
N ARG A 84 9.76 13.01 15.65
CA ARG A 84 9.35 13.47 14.33
C ARG A 84 10.45 13.35 13.28
N PHE A 85 11.71 13.24 13.69
CA PHE A 85 12.84 13.05 12.78
C PHE A 85 14.07 12.44 13.47
N GLN A 86 14.72 11.53 12.79
CA GLN A 86 15.94 10.83 13.20
C GLN A 86 17.06 11.06 12.19
N PRO A 87 17.74 12.23 12.22
CA PRO A 87 18.71 12.58 11.17
C PRO A 87 19.92 11.65 11.11
N HIS A 88 20.21 10.92 12.20
CA HIS A 88 21.34 9.99 12.33
C HIS A 88 20.91 8.52 12.46
N GLY A 89 19.68 8.21 12.03
CA GLY A 89 19.10 6.85 12.10
C GLY A 89 18.60 6.50 13.52
N VAL A 90 18.06 5.29 13.66
CA VAL A 90 17.31 4.84 14.84
C VAL A 90 18.12 4.76 16.14
N HIS A 91 19.43 4.71 16.05
CA HIS A 91 20.35 4.68 17.20
C HIS A 91 20.87 6.08 17.58
N GLY A 92 20.59 7.08 16.75
CA GLY A 92 21.03 8.45 16.94
C GLY A 92 20.06 9.27 17.81
N PRO A 93 20.41 10.54 18.07
CA PRO A 93 19.51 11.47 18.74
C PRO A 93 18.33 11.83 17.85
N SER A 94 17.21 12.14 18.49
CA SER A 94 16.03 12.71 17.86
C SER A 94 16.22 14.20 17.61
N GLU A 95 15.54 14.77 16.63
CA GLU A 95 15.55 16.20 16.32
C GLU A 95 14.21 16.84 16.66
N VAL A 96 14.25 18.01 17.31
CA VAL A 96 13.07 18.87 17.51
C VAL A 96 12.64 19.44 16.16
N VAL A 97 11.43 19.13 15.73
CA VAL A 97 10.84 19.61 14.47
C VAL A 97 9.69 20.57 14.79
N ASP A 98 9.65 21.73 14.12
CA ASP A 98 8.47 22.60 14.10
C ASP A 98 7.54 22.17 12.96
N PRO A 99 6.41 21.50 13.24
CA PRO A 99 5.49 21.08 12.20
C PRO A 99 4.81 22.24 11.46
N ALA A 100 4.75 23.43 12.08
CA ALA A 100 4.17 24.62 11.49
C ALA A 100 5.10 25.36 10.53
N ALA A 101 6.37 24.95 10.41
CA ALA A 101 7.33 25.56 9.49
C ALA A 101 6.97 25.29 8.01
N TYR A 102 6.41 24.11 7.71
CA TYR A 102 6.01 23.75 6.34
C TYR A 102 4.75 24.52 5.92
N ARG A 103 4.80 25.11 4.73
CA ARG A 103 3.70 25.89 4.13
C ARG A 103 3.07 25.10 2.97
N TRP A 104 1.86 24.58 3.22
CA TRP A 104 1.11 23.83 2.23
C TRP A 104 0.56 24.74 1.13
N ARG A 105 0.81 24.38 -0.12
CA ARG A 105 0.26 25.08 -1.31
C ARG A 105 -1.17 24.66 -1.63
N HIS A 106 -1.49 23.41 -1.27
CA HIS A 106 -2.82 22.80 -1.51
C HIS A 106 -3.46 22.38 -0.17
N GLY A 107 -3.36 23.25 0.84
CA GLY A 107 -3.89 23.01 2.19
C GLY A 107 -5.43 22.90 2.25
N ASP A 108 -6.13 23.32 1.21
CA ASP A 108 -7.59 23.17 1.03
C ASP A 108 -8.01 21.85 0.41
N TRP A 109 -7.06 20.97 0.06
CA TRP A 109 -7.35 19.63 -0.46
C TRP A 109 -8.20 18.81 0.52
N ARG A 110 -9.27 18.17 0.01
CA ARG A 110 -10.24 17.41 0.81
C ARG A 110 -10.25 15.91 0.53
N GLY A 111 -9.32 15.41 -0.28
CA GLY A 111 -9.32 14.02 -0.75
C GLY A 111 -10.31 13.79 -1.90
N ARG A 112 -10.52 12.51 -2.22
CA ARG A 112 -11.47 12.04 -3.23
C ARG A 112 -12.36 10.94 -2.63
N PRO A 113 -13.60 10.75 -3.10
CA PRO A 113 -14.42 9.62 -2.71
C PRO A 113 -13.72 8.27 -3.01
N TRP A 114 -13.84 7.29 -2.13
CA TRP A 114 -13.20 5.97 -2.25
C TRP A 114 -13.46 5.29 -3.61
N ARG A 115 -14.68 5.38 -4.14
CA ARG A 115 -15.04 4.84 -5.46
C ARG A 115 -14.15 5.32 -6.61
N GLU A 116 -13.49 6.47 -6.47
CA GLU A 116 -12.64 7.05 -7.51
C GLU A 116 -11.20 6.55 -7.44
N THR A 117 -10.89 5.70 -6.46
CA THR A 117 -9.53 5.25 -6.18
C THR A 117 -9.06 4.23 -7.21
N VAL A 118 -7.86 4.46 -7.72
CA VAL A 118 -7.00 3.53 -8.46
C VAL A 118 -5.63 3.66 -7.80
N LEU A 119 -5.22 2.64 -7.04
CA LEU A 119 -3.99 2.65 -6.25
C LEU A 119 -2.77 2.35 -7.10
N TYR A 120 -1.67 3.01 -6.78
CA TYR A 120 -0.34 2.73 -7.31
C TYR A 120 0.63 2.63 -6.14
N GLU A 121 1.00 1.41 -5.78
CA GLU A 121 1.88 1.11 -4.66
C GLU A 121 3.33 1.41 -5.02
N VAL A 122 4.06 2.08 -4.11
CA VAL A 122 5.43 2.57 -4.33
C VAL A 122 6.30 2.34 -3.12
N HIS A 123 7.45 1.69 -3.32
CA HIS A 123 8.55 1.70 -2.35
C HIS A 123 9.45 2.93 -2.59
N VAL A 124 9.52 3.83 -1.61
CA VAL A 124 10.19 5.15 -1.77
C VAL A 124 11.64 5.01 -2.21
N GLY A 125 12.44 4.21 -1.50
CA GLY A 125 13.86 4.01 -1.81
C GLY A 125 14.10 3.36 -3.17
N ALA A 126 13.39 2.27 -3.48
CA ALA A 126 13.54 1.56 -4.76
C ALA A 126 13.00 2.36 -5.97
N PHE A 127 12.11 3.32 -5.74
CA PHE A 127 11.69 4.26 -6.77
C PHE A 127 12.71 5.40 -6.96
N GLY A 128 13.58 5.65 -5.99
CA GLY A 128 14.65 6.66 -6.03
C GLY A 128 14.34 7.94 -5.25
N GLY A 129 13.57 7.84 -4.18
CA GLY A 129 13.27 8.91 -3.22
C GLY A 129 12.07 9.78 -3.57
N TYR A 130 11.64 10.59 -2.61
CA TYR A 130 10.45 11.46 -2.72
C TYR A 130 10.47 12.37 -3.95
N ALA A 131 11.61 13.00 -4.23
CA ALA A 131 11.75 13.91 -5.37
C ALA A 131 11.56 13.21 -6.72
N ARG A 132 11.95 11.94 -6.85
CA ARG A 132 11.77 11.18 -8.09
C ARG A 132 10.32 10.73 -8.24
N ILE A 133 9.67 10.32 -7.16
CA ILE A 133 8.23 10.03 -7.17
C ILE A 133 7.47 11.29 -7.61
N ALA A 134 7.75 12.45 -7.01
CA ALA A 134 7.09 13.71 -7.35
C ALA A 134 7.20 14.07 -8.85
N ARG A 135 8.36 13.83 -9.46
CA ARG A 135 8.53 14.01 -10.91
C ARG A 135 7.72 13.07 -11.79
N ARG A 136 7.32 11.89 -11.27
CA ARG A 136 6.51 10.90 -12.00
C ARG A 136 5.02 11.11 -11.84
N LEU A 137 4.56 11.84 -10.81
CA LEU A 137 3.14 12.05 -10.51
C LEU A 137 2.32 12.54 -11.72
N PRO A 138 2.79 13.52 -12.54
CA PRO A 138 2.02 13.96 -13.71
C PRO A 138 1.78 12.85 -14.73
N ALA A 139 2.76 11.97 -14.93
CA ALA A 139 2.63 10.85 -15.87
C ALA A 139 1.68 9.77 -15.32
N LEU A 140 1.70 9.50 -14.03
CA LEU A 140 0.80 8.57 -13.36
C LEU A 140 -0.64 9.09 -13.37
N ALA A 141 -0.85 10.37 -13.08
CA ALA A 141 -2.16 11.01 -13.18
C ALA A 141 -2.72 10.94 -14.63
N ALA A 142 -1.87 11.21 -15.64
CA ALA A 142 -2.24 11.11 -17.05
C ALA A 142 -2.50 9.67 -17.51
N LEU A 143 -1.99 8.68 -16.80
CA LEU A 143 -2.29 7.26 -17.02
C LEU A 143 -3.70 6.90 -16.53
N GLY A 144 -4.20 7.59 -15.50
CA GLY A 144 -5.47 7.33 -14.83
C GLY A 144 -5.34 6.82 -13.40
N ILE A 145 -4.12 6.85 -12.82
CA ILE A 145 -3.90 6.64 -11.38
C ILE A 145 -4.53 7.82 -10.63
N THR A 146 -5.15 7.55 -9.50
CA THR A 146 -5.81 8.57 -8.66
C THR A 146 -5.32 8.57 -7.21
N ALA A 147 -4.57 7.55 -6.83
CA ALA A 147 -3.98 7.43 -5.50
C ALA A 147 -2.59 6.79 -5.55
N ILE A 148 -1.65 7.34 -4.80
CA ILE A 148 -0.34 6.73 -4.55
C ILE A 148 -0.41 6.11 -3.16
N GLU A 149 0.00 4.85 -3.02
CA GLU A 149 0.17 4.18 -1.72
C GLU A 149 1.66 3.99 -1.46
N LEU A 150 2.17 4.66 -0.43
CA LEU A 150 3.57 4.52 -0.04
C LEU A 150 3.72 3.31 0.89
N MET A 151 4.61 2.38 0.57
CA MET A 151 5.10 1.40 1.53
C MET A 151 5.66 2.11 2.76
N PRO A 152 5.82 1.44 3.92
CA PRO A 152 6.12 2.12 5.18
C PRO A 152 7.36 3.01 5.08
N VAL A 153 7.26 4.22 5.63
CA VAL A 153 8.31 5.24 5.58
C VAL A 153 8.95 5.52 6.94
N ASN A 154 8.47 4.89 8.00
CA ASN A 154 8.95 5.08 9.36
C ASN A 154 10.42 4.63 9.53
N ALA A 155 11.15 5.30 10.42
CA ALA A 155 12.58 5.10 10.61
C ALA A 155 12.94 3.66 10.96
N PHE A 156 13.85 3.08 10.19
CA PHE A 156 14.34 1.71 10.27
C PHE A 156 15.88 1.68 10.38
N PRO A 157 16.49 0.55 10.81
CA PRO A 157 17.93 0.40 10.85
C PRO A 157 18.57 0.39 9.46
N GLY A 158 19.67 1.13 9.29
CA GLY A 158 20.42 1.20 8.04
C GLY A 158 19.83 2.20 7.04
N ALA A 159 20.01 1.94 5.74
CA ALA A 159 19.58 2.84 4.66
C ALA A 159 18.73 2.14 3.58
N ARG A 160 18.47 0.84 3.75
CA ARG A 160 17.72 0.00 2.80
C ARG A 160 16.84 -0.98 3.58
N ASN A 161 15.54 -0.81 3.47
CA ASN A 161 14.56 -1.69 4.10
C ASN A 161 13.26 -1.59 3.31
N TRP A 162 12.44 -2.63 3.32
CA TRP A 162 11.09 -2.54 2.81
C TRP A 162 10.22 -1.54 3.59
N GLY A 163 10.62 -1.23 4.84
CA GLY A 163 9.94 -0.35 5.76
C GLY A 163 9.24 -1.06 6.92
N TYR A 164 9.15 -2.40 6.88
CA TYR A 164 8.46 -3.19 7.91
C TYR A 164 9.31 -3.47 9.16
N ASP A 165 10.61 -3.15 9.15
CA ASP A 165 11.48 -3.19 10.33
C ASP A 165 11.57 -1.83 11.06
N GLY A 166 10.58 -0.96 10.89
CA GLY A 166 10.56 0.35 11.53
C GLY A 166 10.42 0.27 13.05
N VAL A 167 11.07 1.21 13.76
CA VAL A 167 11.09 1.24 15.23
C VAL A 167 10.69 2.58 15.82
N LEU A 168 10.64 3.64 15.02
CA LEU A 168 10.21 4.99 15.43
C LEU A 168 9.09 5.45 14.48
N PRO A 169 7.82 5.09 14.76
CA PRO A 169 6.73 5.17 13.79
C PRO A 169 6.27 6.60 13.44
N PHE A 170 6.74 7.62 14.16
CA PHE A 170 6.41 9.02 13.87
C PHE A 170 7.46 9.71 13.00
N ALA A 171 8.66 9.14 12.86
CA ALA A 171 9.75 9.71 12.06
C ALA A 171 9.79 9.11 10.66
N PRO A 172 9.66 9.89 9.58
CA PRO A 172 10.05 9.40 8.26
C PRO A 172 11.55 9.10 8.23
N ASP A 173 11.93 8.03 7.55
CA ASP A 173 13.33 7.57 7.49
C ASP A 173 14.22 8.60 6.79
N ALA A 174 15.34 8.93 7.41
CA ALA A 174 16.26 9.95 6.94
C ALA A 174 16.94 9.61 5.59
N SER A 175 17.02 8.32 5.23
CA SER A 175 17.57 7.88 3.94
C SER A 175 16.69 8.29 2.76
N TYR A 176 15.40 8.57 3.01
CA TYR A 176 14.45 9.07 2.01
C TYR A 176 14.42 10.58 1.93
N GLY A 177 14.91 11.27 2.96
CA GLY A 177 14.98 12.72 3.07
C GLY A 177 14.33 13.26 4.35
N PRO A 178 14.42 14.57 4.60
CA PRO A 178 13.83 15.19 5.79
C PRO A 178 12.28 15.18 5.72
N PRO A 179 11.59 15.41 6.86
CA PRO A 179 10.13 15.46 6.96
C PRO A 179 9.46 16.34 5.91
N ASP A 180 10.02 17.52 5.63
CA ASP A 180 9.48 18.46 4.63
C ASP A 180 9.53 17.93 3.20
N ALA A 181 10.45 17.00 2.89
CA ALA A 181 10.50 16.36 1.58
C ALA A 181 9.29 15.42 1.37
N LEU A 182 8.87 14.70 2.41
CA LEU A 182 7.65 13.89 2.37
C LEU A 182 6.40 14.78 2.27
N LYS A 183 6.31 15.84 3.09
CA LYS A 183 5.22 16.83 3.00
C LYS A 183 5.14 17.43 1.59
N SER A 184 6.28 17.74 0.98
CA SER A 184 6.35 18.28 -0.39
C SER A 184 5.86 17.29 -1.46
N LEU A 185 6.13 16.00 -1.29
CA LEU A 185 5.58 14.96 -2.17
C LEU A 185 4.05 14.89 -2.07
N VAL A 186 3.50 14.86 -0.86
CA VAL A 186 2.05 14.84 -0.62
C VAL A 186 1.37 16.09 -1.20
N ASP A 187 1.93 17.27 -0.93
CA ASP A 187 1.43 18.55 -1.47
C ASP A 187 1.45 18.59 -3.01
N ALA A 188 2.51 18.05 -3.63
CA ALA A 188 2.59 17.95 -5.08
C ALA A 188 1.55 16.96 -5.67
N ALA A 189 1.28 15.86 -4.98
CA ALA A 189 0.23 14.91 -5.37
C ALA A 189 -1.16 15.55 -5.30
N HIS A 190 -1.47 16.25 -4.22
CA HIS A 190 -2.72 16.99 -4.06
C HIS A 190 -2.93 18.03 -5.16
N GLY A 191 -1.87 18.75 -5.56
CA GLY A 191 -1.91 19.71 -6.67
C GLY A 191 -2.26 19.09 -8.03
N LEU A 192 -2.11 17.77 -8.16
CA LEU A 192 -2.49 17.00 -9.35
C LEU A 192 -3.82 16.25 -9.17
N GLY A 193 -4.50 16.42 -8.03
CA GLY A 193 -5.72 15.71 -7.70
C GLY A 193 -5.51 14.24 -7.35
N LEU A 194 -4.29 13.86 -6.94
CA LEU A 194 -3.95 12.52 -6.47
C LEU A 194 -4.06 12.44 -4.96
N GLN A 195 -4.68 11.38 -4.45
CA GLN A 195 -4.61 10.98 -3.04
C GLN A 195 -3.24 10.38 -2.73
N VAL A 196 -2.84 10.44 -1.46
CA VAL A 196 -1.67 9.71 -0.96
C VAL A 196 -2.08 8.89 0.26
N LEU A 197 -1.91 7.58 0.20
CA LEU A 197 -2.11 6.65 1.30
C LEU A 197 -0.74 6.24 1.86
N LEU A 198 -0.71 5.91 3.15
CA LEU A 198 0.48 5.40 3.82
C LEU A 198 0.22 4.00 4.37
N ASP A 199 1.12 3.10 4.10
CA ASP A 199 1.17 1.79 4.76
C ASP A 199 1.80 1.96 6.17
N VAL A 200 1.08 1.52 7.21
CA VAL A 200 1.48 1.67 8.61
C VAL A 200 1.55 0.32 9.32
N VAL A 201 2.65 0.11 10.04
CA VAL A 201 2.94 -1.13 10.76
C VAL A 201 2.60 -0.94 12.24
N TYR A 202 1.47 -1.50 12.67
CA TYR A 202 0.99 -1.40 14.06
C TYR A 202 0.99 -2.74 14.78
N ASN A 203 1.37 -3.82 14.11
CA ASN A 203 1.37 -5.17 14.67
C ASN A 203 2.68 -5.53 15.38
N HIS A 204 3.80 -4.87 15.07
CA HIS A 204 5.11 -5.12 15.65
C HIS A 204 6.05 -3.91 15.51
N PHE A 205 7.22 -3.98 16.16
CA PHE A 205 8.39 -3.14 15.90
C PHE A 205 9.51 -3.99 15.30
N GLY A 206 10.39 -3.36 14.54
CA GLY A 206 11.57 -4.01 13.99
C GLY A 206 12.52 -4.57 15.08
N PRO A 207 13.39 -5.52 14.71
CA PRO A 207 14.23 -6.26 15.65
C PRO A 207 15.45 -5.48 16.17
N ASP A 208 15.79 -4.33 15.54
CA ASP A 208 16.96 -3.52 15.90
C ASP A 208 16.55 -2.06 16.11
N GLY A 209 16.92 -1.46 17.24
CA GLY A 209 16.63 -0.08 17.61
C GLY A 209 15.39 0.12 18.49
N ASN A 210 14.52 -0.88 18.66
CA ASN A 210 13.39 -0.78 19.60
C ASN A 210 13.85 -0.91 21.05
N LEU A 211 13.85 0.19 21.78
CA LEU A 211 14.25 0.25 23.20
C LEU A 211 13.05 0.30 24.17
N LEU A 212 11.81 0.39 23.68
CA LEU A 212 10.60 0.39 24.50
C LEU A 212 10.53 -0.73 25.54
N PRO A 213 10.89 -1.99 25.25
CA PRO A 213 10.83 -3.07 26.23
C PRO A 213 11.68 -2.81 27.49
N ARG A 214 12.70 -1.97 27.41
CA ARG A 214 13.62 -1.67 28.52
C ARG A 214 13.04 -0.70 29.55
N TYR A 215 12.11 0.19 29.13
CA TYR A 215 11.58 1.23 30.01
C TYR A 215 10.04 1.28 30.04
N ALA A 216 9.38 0.67 29.08
CA ALA A 216 7.94 0.54 28.99
C ALA A 216 7.49 -0.89 28.68
N PRO A 217 7.88 -1.91 29.51
CA PRO A 217 7.60 -3.32 29.21
C PRO A 217 6.11 -3.65 29.14
N ALA A 218 5.24 -2.85 29.76
CA ALA A 218 3.78 -2.98 29.66
C ALA A 218 3.22 -2.66 28.27
N PHE A 219 4.03 -2.13 27.37
CA PHE A 219 3.68 -1.90 25.97
C PHE A 219 3.54 -3.22 25.19
N PHE A 220 4.09 -4.31 25.74
CA PHE A 220 4.22 -5.59 25.06
C PHE A 220 3.57 -6.72 25.86
N ARG A 221 3.00 -7.67 25.14
CA ARG A 221 2.46 -8.90 25.70
C ARG A 221 3.60 -9.81 26.20
N ARG A 222 3.35 -10.49 27.32
CA ARG A 222 4.31 -11.44 27.90
C ARG A 222 4.06 -12.89 27.45
N ASP A 223 2.91 -13.16 26.88
CA ASP A 223 2.40 -14.49 26.52
C ASP A 223 2.42 -14.74 25.01
N ARG A 224 2.87 -13.77 24.22
CA ARG A 224 2.86 -13.88 22.77
C ARG A 224 4.03 -13.12 22.15
N ASP A 225 4.80 -13.85 21.32
CA ASP A 225 5.84 -13.28 20.46
C ASP A 225 5.39 -13.24 19.01
N THR A 226 5.97 -12.33 18.24
CA THR A 226 5.94 -12.27 16.79
C THR A 226 7.28 -12.72 16.22
N ALA A 227 7.39 -12.83 14.89
CA ALA A 227 8.67 -13.11 14.24
C ALA A 227 9.74 -12.04 14.52
N TRP A 228 9.35 -10.84 14.93
CA TRP A 228 10.22 -9.67 15.18
C TRP A 228 10.42 -9.37 16.66
N GLY A 229 9.75 -10.05 17.56
CA GLY A 229 9.83 -9.85 19.01
C GLY A 229 8.47 -9.87 19.70
N PRO A 230 8.36 -9.38 20.95
CA PRO A 230 7.12 -9.40 21.72
C PRO A 230 5.99 -8.66 20.99
N ALA A 231 4.78 -9.26 20.96
CA ALA A 231 3.59 -8.63 20.39
C ALA A 231 3.19 -7.39 21.20
N ILE A 232 2.65 -6.38 20.52
CA ILE A 232 2.14 -5.16 21.16
C ILE A 232 0.88 -5.50 21.95
N ASP A 233 0.75 -4.92 23.14
CA ASP A 233 -0.42 -5.10 24.00
C ASP A 233 -1.39 -3.92 23.86
N PHE A 234 -2.38 -4.05 22.98
CA PHE A 234 -3.41 -3.04 22.79
C PHE A 234 -4.42 -2.94 23.96
N SER A 235 -4.40 -3.86 24.92
CA SER A 235 -5.12 -3.71 26.19
C SER A 235 -4.44 -2.70 27.13
N CYS A 236 -3.17 -2.38 26.90
CA CYS A 236 -2.47 -1.28 27.54
C CYS A 236 -2.96 0.05 26.95
N PRO A 237 -3.60 0.94 27.73
CA PRO A 237 -4.16 2.19 27.20
C PRO A 237 -3.11 3.08 26.52
N GLN A 238 -1.88 3.10 27.05
CA GLN A 238 -0.79 3.91 26.50
C GLN A 238 -0.30 3.38 25.15
N ALA A 239 -0.22 2.06 24.98
CA ALA A 239 0.12 1.45 23.71
C ALA A 239 -0.98 1.70 22.66
N GLY A 240 -2.24 1.49 23.04
CA GLY A 240 -3.38 1.79 22.16
C GLY A 240 -3.46 3.25 21.75
N ALA A 241 -3.21 4.19 22.71
CA ALA A 241 -3.17 5.62 22.43
C ALA A 241 -2.01 6.01 21.52
N PHE A 242 -0.82 5.44 21.73
CA PHE A 242 0.36 5.72 20.93
C PHE A 242 0.13 5.50 19.43
N PHE A 243 -0.45 4.35 19.05
CA PHE A 243 -0.74 4.05 17.64
C PHE A 243 -1.96 4.80 17.11
N LEU A 244 -2.95 5.08 17.95
CA LEU A 244 -4.06 5.94 17.57
C LEU A 244 -3.59 7.37 17.22
N GLU A 245 -2.75 7.95 18.08
CA GLU A 245 -2.19 9.28 17.84
C GLU A 245 -1.23 9.29 16.64
N ASN A 246 -0.52 8.19 16.39
CA ASN A 246 0.29 8.02 15.18
C ASN A 246 -0.58 8.06 13.91
N ALA A 247 -1.71 7.37 13.89
CA ALA A 247 -2.63 7.42 12.76
C ALA A 247 -3.14 8.85 12.49
N LEU A 248 -3.57 9.57 13.54
CA LEU A 248 -4.05 10.95 13.42
C LEU A 248 -2.92 11.91 13.00
N TYR A 249 -1.72 11.69 13.51
CA TYR A 249 -0.53 12.46 13.15
C TYR A 249 -0.23 12.37 11.64
N TRP A 250 -0.21 11.18 11.05
CA TRP A 250 0.00 11.03 9.62
C TRP A 250 -1.12 11.68 8.79
N LEU A 251 -2.36 11.52 9.23
CA LEU A 251 -3.54 12.09 8.54
C LEU A 251 -3.62 13.62 8.64
N ASP A 252 -3.18 14.21 9.74
CA ASP A 252 -3.25 15.66 9.97
C ASP A 252 -1.98 16.38 9.54
N GLU A 253 -0.84 16.07 10.18
CA GLU A 253 0.40 16.81 9.98
C GLU A 253 1.00 16.58 8.59
N TYR A 254 0.90 15.35 8.03
CA TYR A 254 1.38 15.03 6.69
C TYR A 254 0.28 15.02 5.64
N ARG A 255 -0.96 15.21 6.05
CA ARG A 255 -2.11 15.30 5.14
C ARG A 255 -2.33 14.05 4.29
N PHE A 256 -1.92 12.88 4.74
CA PHE A 256 -2.27 11.64 4.07
C PHE A 256 -3.79 11.49 3.95
N ASP A 257 -4.25 10.93 2.83
CA ASP A 257 -5.66 10.72 2.52
C ASP A 257 -6.17 9.36 2.98
N GLY A 258 -5.30 8.53 3.53
CA GLY A 258 -5.67 7.23 4.07
C GLY A 258 -4.48 6.44 4.60
N LEU A 259 -4.83 5.35 5.28
CA LEU A 259 -3.86 4.40 5.84
C LEU A 259 -4.21 2.98 5.40
N ARG A 260 -3.20 2.22 5.00
CA ARG A 260 -3.27 0.76 4.89
C ARG A 260 -2.67 0.19 6.18
N ILE A 261 -3.43 -0.62 6.90
CA ILE A 261 -2.99 -1.23 8.16
C ILE A 261 -2.38 -2.60 7.85
N ASP A 262 -1.06 -2.67 8.02
CA ASP A 262 -0.28 -3.89 7.82
C ASP A 262 -0.69 -5.00 8.77
N ALA A 263 -0.81 -6.23 8.25
CA ALA A 263 -1.07 -7.44 9.00
C ALA A 263 -2.08 -7.24 10.15
N ALA A 264 -3.23 -6.65 9.87
CA ALA A 264 -4.25 -6.31 10.89
C ALA A 264 -4.67 -7.54 11.72
N HIS A 265 -4.62 -8.75 11.13
CA HIS A 265 -4.86 -10.01 11.82
C HIS A 265 -3.83 -10.29 12.94
N ALA A 266 -2.61 -9.80 12.80
CA ALA A 266 -1.54 -9.99 13.78
C ALA A 266 -1.65 -9.00 14.96
N ILE A 267 -2.33 -7.87 14.81
CA ILE A 267 -2.71 -6.98 15.92
C ILE A 267 -3.52 -7.75 16.96
N GLY A 268 -4.49 -8.57 16.51
CA GLY A 268 -5.22 -9.49 17.37
C GLY A 268 -6.21 -8.82 18.33
N ASP A 269 -6.59 -7.57 18.07
CA ASP A 269 -7.58 -6.80 18.81
C ASP A 269 -8.52 -6.06 17.84
N ASP A 270 -9.60 -6.74 17.43
CA ASP A 270 -10.60 -6.18 16.51
C ASP A 270 -11.39 -5.02 17.15
N ALA A 271 -11.47 -4.98 18.49
CA ALA A 271 -12.13 -3.88 19.20
C ALA A 271 -11.29 -2.60 19.13
N TRP A 272 -9.97 -2.70 19.27
CA TRP A 272 -9.05 -1.58 19.08
C TRP A 272 -9.08 -1.10 17.62
N LEU A 273 -9.03 -2.00 16.64
CA LEU A 273 -9.15 -1.64 15.21
C LEU A 273 -10.45 -0.89 14.93
N ALA A 274 -11.58 -1.37 15.45
CA ALA A 274 -12.86 -0.66 15.34
C ALA A 274 -12.84 0.70 16.05
N GLY A 275 -12.13 0.81 17.17
CA GLY A 275 -11.88 2.05 17.90
C GLY A 275 -11.08 3.06 17.09
N LEU A 276 -9.98 2.61 16.47
CA LEU A 276 -9.16 3.38 15.54
C LEU A 276 -10.02 3.95 14.40
N ALA A 277 -10.80 3.09 13.74
CA ALA A 277 -11.66 3.52 12.64
C ALA A 277 -12.67 4.58 13.08
N ARG A 278 -13.36 4.38 14.22
CA ARG A 278 -14.28 5.40 14.76
C ARG A 278 -13.60 6.73 15.05
N ARG A 279 -12.39 6.71 15.61
CA ARG A 279 -11.65 7.93 15.95
C ARG A 279 -11.19 8.68 14.71
N VAL A 280 -10.71 7.95 13.68
CA VAL A 280 -10.34 8.54 12.38
C VAL A 280 -11.56 9.13 11.68
N ARG A 281 -12.72 8.45 11.69
CA ARG A 281 -13.96 9.00 11.11
C ARG A 281 -14.42 10.26 11.84
N ALA A 282 -14.36 10.26 13.17
CA ALA A 282 -14.70 11.44 13.97
C ALA A 282 -13.75 12.63 13.69
N TYR A 283 -12.47 12.36 13.46
CA TYR A 283 -11.47 13.36 13.09
C TYR A 283 -11.75 13.93 11.69
N ALA A 284 -11.96 13.07 10.69
CA ALA A 284 -12.18 13.50 9.31
C ALA A 284 -13.51 14.26 9.13
N GLY A 285 -14.57 13.86 9.84
CA GLY A 285 -15.92 14.40 9.70
C GLY A 285 -16.36 14.41 8.24
N ASP A 286 -17.13 15.44 7.87
CA ASP A 286 -17.54 15.68 6.47
C ASP A 286 -16.54 16.58 5.71
N ALA A 287 -15.46 17.01 6.37
CA ALA A 287 -14.51 17.97 5.82
C ALA A 287 -13.51 17.32 4.86
N ARG A 288 -13.16 16.05 5.10
CA ARG A 288 -12.15 15.32 4.33
C ARG A 288 -12.59 13.90 4.02
N HIS A 289 -12.27 13.44 2.82
CA HIS A 289 -12.26 12.01 2.50
C HIS A 289 -10.97 11.41 3.05
N VAL A 290 -11.09 10.53 4.05
CA VAL A 290 -9.99 9.78 4.64
C VAL A 290 -10.35 8.30 4.56
N HIS A 291 -9.43 7.48 4.06
CA HIS A 291 -9.66 6.07 3.77
C HIS A 291 -8.85 5.16 4.67
N LEU A 292 -9.47 4.08 5.11
CA LEU A 292 -8.83 3.05 5.92
C LEU A 292 -8.93 1.71 5.19
N VAL A 293 -7.79 1.11 4.92
CA VAL A 293 -7.65 -0.16 4.19
C VAL A 293 -6.98 -1.18 5.11
N LEU A 294 -7.44 -2.40 5.11
CA LEU A 294 -6.84 -3.50 5.87
C LEU A 294 -6.03 -4.41 4.96
N GLU A 295 -4.91 -4.91 5.48
CA GLU A 295 -4.40 -6.21 5.11
C GLU A 295 -4.81 -7.20 6.20
N ASN A 296 -5.61 -8.21 5.85
CA ASN A 296 -6.16 -9.12 6.85
C ASN A 296 -6.36 -10.53 6.29
N GLU A 297 -5.41 -11.40 6.54
CA GLU A 297 -5.43 -12.81 6.11
C GLU A 297 -6.68 -13.57 6.61
N ARG A 298 -7.27 -13.16 7.76
CA ARG A 298 -8.45 -13.81 8.33
C ARG A 298 -9.75 -13.56 7.55
N ASN A 299 -9.78 -12.59 6.61
CA ASN A 299 -11.00 -12.23 5.86
C ASN A 299 -12.19 -11.87 6.77
N THR A 300 -11.96 -10.95 7.72
CA THR A 300 -12.95 -10.52 8.72
C THR A 300 -13.91 -9.49 8.10
N ALA A 301 -14.97 -9.95 7.44
CA ALA A 301 -15.93 -9.09 6.74
C ALA A 301 -16.64 -8.10 7.68
N SER A 302 -16.80 -8.46 8.95
CA SER A 302 -17.40 -7.60 9.98
C SER A 302 -16.63 -6.30 10.23
N LEU A 303 -15.31 -6.26 9.98
CA LEU A 303 -14.51 -5.04 10.05
C LEU A 303 -14.80 -4.07 8.88
N LEU A 304 -15.26 -4.58 7.75
CA LEU A 304 -15.63 -3.79 6.57
C LEU A 304 -17.09 -3.32 6.65
N ALA A 305 -17.91 -4.01 7.42
CA ALA A 305 -19.31 -3.67 7.57
C ALA A 305 -19.52 -2.35 8.35
N GLY A 306 -20.58 -1.59 7.99
CA GLY A 306 -20.97 -0.36 8.69
C GLY A 306 -19.98 0.81 8.52
N GLY A 307 -19.14 0.80 7.48
CA GLY A 307 -18.22 1.92 7.15
C GLY A 307 -17.06 2.11 8.12
N ARG A 308 -16.69 1.06 8.87
CA ARG A 308 -15.50 1.08 9.74
C ARG A 308 -14.24 1.23 8.90
N PHE A 309 -13.92 0.20 8.11
CA PHE A 309 -12.86 0.27 7.10
C PHE A 309 -13.50 0.34 5.71
N ASP A 310 -12.86 1.08 4.79
CA ASP A 310 -13.38 1.26 3.43
C ASP A 310 -13.17 -0.01 2.60
N ALA A 311 -12.03 -0.69 2.80
CA ALA A 311 -11.70 -1.89 2.04
C ALA A 311 -10.65 -2.76 2.75
N GLN A 312 -10.46 -3.95 2.17
CA GLN A 312 -9.37 -4.87 2.50
C GLN A 312 -8.64 -5.27 1.21
N TRP A 313 -7.31 -5.41 1.28
CA TRP A 313 -6.53 -6.08 0.25
C TRP A 313 -7.01 -7.51 0.09
N ASN A 314 -7.35 -7.90 -1.13
CA ASN A 314 -7.98 -9.20 -1.38
C ASN A 314 -6.97 -10.20 -1.92
N ASP A 315 -6.24 -10.84 -1.02
CA ASP A 315 -5.27 -11.89 -1.37
C ASP A 315 -5.92 -13.08 -2.06
N ASP A 316 -7.20 -13.36 -1.79
CA ASP A 316 -7.93 -14.44 -2.46
C ASP A 316 -8.05 -14.18 -3.97
N PHE A 317 -8.18 -12.89 -4.39
CA PHE A 317 -8.15 -12.51 -5.80
C PHE A 317 -6.77 -12.79 -6.40
N HIS A 318 -5.70 -12.31 -5.76
CA HIS A 318 -4.33 -12.54 -6.20
C HIS A 318 -4.03 -14.04 -6.30
N ASN A 319 -4.25 -14.79 -5.22
CA ASN A 319 -3.88 -16.20 -5.13
C ASN A 319 -4.60 -17.05 -6.20
N SER A 320 -5.90 -16.81 -6.39
CA SER A 320 -6.67 -17.48 -7.44
C SER A 320 -6.13 -17.17 -8.84
N MET A 321 -5.84 -15.89 -9.12
CA MET A 321 -5.29 -15.45 -10.40
C MET A 321 -3.87 -15.95 -10.63
N HIS A 322 -3.04 -15.96 -9.60
CA HIS A 322 -1.67 -16.44 -9.70
C HIS A 322 -1.62 -17.93 -10.09
N VAL A 323 -2.41 -18.77 -9.42
CA VAL A 323 -2.52 -20.19 -9.76
C VAL A 323 -3.02 -20.38 -11.20
N LEU A 324 -4.02 -19.59 -11.63
CA LEU A 324 -4.54 -19.67 -13.01
C LEU A 324 -3.50 -19.29 -14.06
N LEU A 325 -2.67 -18.29 -13.76
CA LEU A 325 -1.69 -17.75 -14.71
C LEU A 325 -0.41 -18.56 -14.76
N THR A 326 0.10 -19.02 -13.60
CA THR A 326 1.42 -19.66 -13.50
C THR A 326 1.36 -21.17 -13.35
N GLY A 327 0.25 -21.71 -12.84
CA GLY A 327 0.14 -23.12 -12.45
C GLY A 327 0.89 -23.46 -11.15
N GLU A 328 1.46 -22.47 -10.44
CA GLU A 328 2.16 -22.69 -9.15
C GLU A 328 1.16 -23.11 -8.06
N GLN A 329 1.51 -24.12 -7.27
CA GLN A 329 0.63 -24.74 -6.26
C GLN A 329 1.31 -24.92 -4.90
N SER A 330 2.51 -24.36 -4.71
CA SER A 330 3.29 -24.50 -3.48
C SER A 330 3.00 -23.36 -2.49
N GLY A 331 3.36 -23.55 -1.22
CA GLY A 331 3.18 -22.53 -0.19
C GLY A 331 1.70 -22.20 0.01
N TYR A 332 1.37 -20.91 0.08
CA TYR A 332 0.00 -20.43 0.25
C TYR A 332 -0.90 -20.64 -0.97
N TYR A 333 -0.35 -20.82 -2.18
CA TYR A 333 -1.12 -21.11 -3.40
C TYR A 333 -1.83 -22.47 -3.37
N ARG A 334 -1.37 -23.42 -2.53
CA ARG A 334 -1.99 -24.74 -2.39
C ARG A 334 -3.48 -24.69 -1.98
N ALA A 335 -3.87 -23.63 -1.25
CA ALA A 335 -5.25 -23.44 -0.83
C ALA A 335 -6.21 -23.10 -1.97
N TYR A 336 -5.67 -22.73 -3.14
CA TYR A 336 -6.45 -22.33 -4.32
C TYR A 336 -6.25 -23.27 -5.51
N ALA A 337 -5.38 -24.29 -5.37
CA ALA A 337 -4.94 -25.14 -6.47
C ALA A 337 -5.99 -26.16 -6.93
N ASP A 338 -6.94 -26.53 -6.06
CA ASP A 338 -7.98 -27.52 -6.34
C ASP A 338 -8.99 -27.05 -7.40
N ALA A 339 -9.38 -25.77 -7.36
CA ALA A 339 -10.38 -25.22 -8.27
C ALA A 339 -10.19 -23.70 -8.48
N PRO A 340 -9.02 -23.23 -8.99
CA PRO A 340 -8.65 -21.80 -8.99
C PRO A 340 -9.67 -20.91 -9.71
N ILE A 341 -10.27 -21.37 -10.81
CA ILE A 341 -11.30 -20.61 -11.52
C ILE A 341 -12.61 -20.48 -10.72
N ARG A 342 -12.94 -21.46 -9.87
CA ARG A 342 -14.11 -21.39 -8.99
C ARG A 342 -13.85 -20.46 -7.81
N HIS A 343 -12.64 -20.49 -7.26
CA HIS A 343 -12.23 -19.51 -6.23
C HIS A 343 -12.30 -18.10 -6.78
N LEU A 344 -11.77 -17.84 -7.98
CA LEU A 344 -11.89 -16.53 -8.64
C LEU A 344 -13.35 -16.15 -8.90
N ALA A 345 -14.19 -17.08 -9.37
CA ALA A 345 -15.62 -16.82 -9.60
C ALA A 345 -16.32 -16.41 -8.29
N ARG A 346 -15.99 -17.07 -7.17
CA ARG A 346 -16.53 -16.74 -5.86
C ARG A 346 -16.06 -15.36 -5.38
N VAL A 347 -14.76 -15.06 -5.53
CA VAL A 347 -14.19 -13.75 -5.20
C VAL A 347 -14.90 -12.61 -5.96
N LEU A 348 -15.16 -12.80 -7.25
CA LEU A 348 -15.84 -11.80 -8.07
C LEU A 348 -17.33 -11.66 -7.75
N GLY A 349 -17.96 -12.75 -7.30
CA GLY A 349 -19.39 -12.81 -7.00
C GLY A 349 -19.74 -12.55 -5.54
N GLU A 350 -18.83 -12.80 -4.60
CA GLU A 350 -19.14 -12.82 -3.17
C GLU A 350 -18.09 -12.11 -2.31
N GLY A 351 -16.96 -11.67 -2.87
CA GLY A 351 -15.90 -10.94 -2.16
C GLY A 351 -14.71 -11.82 -1.79
N PHE A 352 -14.82 -12.72 -0.82
CA PHE A 352 -13.76 -13.64 -0.42
C PHE A 352 -13.98 -15.05 -0.98
N ALA A 353 -12.88 -15.79 -1.20
CA ALA A 353 -12.93 -17.22 -1.55
C ALA A 353 -13.26 -18.10 -0.34
N TYR A 354 -12.75 -17.71 0.83
CA TYR A 354 -13.01 -18.40 2.11
C TYR A 354 -13.93 -17.54 2.98
N GLN A 355 -15.07 -18.10 3.40
CA GLN A 355 -16.13 -17.41 4.15
C GLN A 355 -16.65 -18.26 5.33
N GLY A 356 -15.74 -18.99 5.98
CA GLY A 356 -16.02 -19.89 7.11
C GLY A 356 -15.65 -21.35 6.84
N GLU A 357 -15.21 -21.67 5.61
CA GLU A 357 -14.80 -23.03 5.28
C GLU A 357 -13.41 -23.34 5.87
N PRO A 358 -13.09 -24.64 6.08
CA PRO A 358 -11.77 -25.09 6.47
C PRO A 358 -10.70 -24.66 5.47
N SER A 359 -9.60 -24.06 5.95
CA SER A 359 -8.49 -23.63 5.11
C SER A 359 -7.28 -24.54 5.28
N PRO A 360 -6.68 -25.04 4.16
CA PRO A 360 -5.45 -25.82 4.22
C PRO A 360 -4.27 -25.04 4.83
N LEU A 361 -4.27 -23.72 4.74
CA LEU A 361 -3.23 -22.85 5.31
C LEU A 361 -3.34 -22.73 6.83
N HIS A 362 -4.54 -22.94 7.39
CA HIS A 362 -4.82 -22.84 8.81
C HIS A 362 -4.97 -24.22 9.48
N GLY A 363 -4.34 -25.26 8.94
CA GLY A 363 -4.43 -26.60 9.50
C GLY A 363 -5.85 -27.19 9.47
N GLY A 364 -6.71 -26.73 8.58
CA GLY A 364 -8.12 -27.13 8.51
C GLY A 364 -9.07 -26.31 9.41
N ALA A 365 -8.58 -25.29 10.09
CA ALA A 365 -9.46 -24.37 10.83
C ALA A 365 -10.28 -23.51 9.84
N PRO A 366 -11.50 -23.07 10.24
CA PRO A 366 -12.31 -22.15 9.46
C PRO A 366 -11.56 -20.83 9.17
N ARG A 367 -11.71 -20.31 7.94
CA ARG A 367 -11.17 -19.00 7.54
C ARG A 367 -12.27 -18.15 6.91
N GLY A 368 -12.31 -16.89 7.29
CA GLY A 368 -13.19 -15.88 6.70
C GLY A 368 -14.57 -15.81 7.32
N GLU A 369 -15.27 -14.76 6.91
CA GLU A 369 -16.67 -14.49 7.25
C GLU A 369 -17.48 -14.29 5.97
N PRO A 370 -18.81 -14.51 5.96
CA PRO A 370 -19.67 -14.20 4.83
C PRO A 370 -19.50 -12.75 4.37
N SER A 371 -19.25 -12.55 3.07
CA SER A 371 -18.89 -11.25 2.49
C SER A 371 -19.75 -10.82 1.31
N ALA A 372 -20.72 -11.63 0.89
CA ALA A 372 -21.54 -11.37 -0.29
C ALA A 372 -22.39 -10.09 -0.22
N ASP A 373 -22.70 -9.62 1.00
CA ASP A 373 -23.47 -8.38 1.22
C ASP A 373 -22.59 -7.11 1.17
N LEU A 374 -21.27 -7.25 1.15
CA LEU A 374 -20.38 -6.12 1.03
C LEU A 374 -20.36 -5.57 -0.41
N PRO A 375 -20.22 -4.24 -0.57
CA PRO A 375 -20.07 -3.67 -1.91
C PRO A 375 -18.75 -4.13 -2.54
N PRO A 376 -18.67 -4.31 -3.87
CA PRO A 376 -17.41 -4.69 -4.53
C PRO A 376 -16.24 -3.74 -4.21
N SER A 377 -16.51 -2.46 -3.97
CA SER A 377 -15.50 -1.47 -3.58
C SER A 377 -14.89 -1.69 -2.19
N ALA A 378 -15.42 -2.61 -1.38
CA ALA A 378 -14.82 -3.03 -0.11
C ALA A 378 -13.61 -3.96 -0.30
N PHE A 379 -13.25 -4.29 -1.53
CA PHE A 379 -12.12 -5.16 -1.86
C PHE A 379 -11.13 -4.44 -2.78
N VAL A 380 -9.84 -4.47 -2.41
CA VAL A 380 -8.76 -4.03 -3.29
C VAL A 380 -8.25 -5.23 -4.06
N ALA A 381 -8.37 -5.18 -5.39
CA ALA A 381 -7.93 -6.26 -6.29
C ALA A 381 -6.59 -5.92 -6.93
N PHE A 382 -5.66 -6.85 -6.89
CA PHE A 382 -4.33 -6.73 -7.49
C PHE A 382 -3.86 -8.06 -8.06
N LEU A 383 -3.07 -8.01 -9.12
CA LEU A 383 -2.41 -9.20 -9.65
C LEU A 383 -1.10 -9.48 -8.91
N GLN A 384 -0.45 -8.45 -8.42
CA GLN A 384 0.77 -8.49 -7.63
C GLN A 384 0.92 -7.19 -6.82
N ASN A 385 1.62 -7.26 -5.71
CA ASN A 385 2.09 -6.13 -4.94
C ASN A 385 3.52 -6.42 -4.45
N HIS A 386 4.07 -5.62 -3.53
CA HIS A 386 5.42 -5.84 -3.01
C HIS A 386 5.61 -7.25 -2.41
N ASP A 387 4.60 -7.74 -1.70
CA ASP A 387 4.64 -9.02 -0.97
C ASP A 387 4.72 -10.22 -1.91
N GLN A 388 3.81 -10.32 -2.87
CA GLN A 388 3.77 -11.48 -3.77
C GLN A 388 4.99 -11.54 -4.70
N ILE A 389 5.56 -10.39 -5.07
CA ILE A 389 6.79 -10.36 -5.86
C ILE A 389 7.99 -10.63 -4.95
N GLY A 390 8.11 -9.90 -3.85
CA GLY A 390 9.30 -9.89 -3.02
C GLY A 390 9.46 -11.14 -2.15
N ASN A 391 8.37 -11.84 -1.83
CA ASN A 391 8.42 -13.14 -1.16
C ASN A 391 8.77 -14.29 -2.10
N ARG A 392 8.91 -14.08 -3.41
CA ARG A 392 9.55 -15.05 -4.30
C ARG A 392 11.07 -15.07 -4.09
N ALA A 393 11.70 -16.22 -4.30
CA ALA A 393 13.13 -16.40 -4.05
C ALA A 393 14.02 -15.38 -4.78
N PHE A 394 13.64 -15.03 -6.01
CA PHE A 394 14.37 -14.10 -6.87
C PHE A 394 13.59 -12.82 -7.18
N GLY A 395 12.40 -12.65 -6.64
CA GLY A 395 11.59 -11.45 -6.80
C GLY A 395 11.01 -11.26 -8.21
N GLU A 396 10.68 -12.35 -8.90
CA GLU A 396 10.18 -12.31 -10.29
C GLU A 396 8.77 -11.73 -10.36
N ARG A 397 8.57 -10.83 -11.31
CA ARG A 397 7.25 -10.27 -11.62
C ARG A 397 6.45 -11.20 -12.51
N LEU A 398 5.13 -11.13 -12.47
CA LEU A 398 4.22 -11.95 -13.29
C LEU A 398 4.59 -11.92 -14.78
N ARG A 399 4.98 -10.77 -15.32
CA ARG A 399 5.38 -10.68 -16.73
C ARG A 399 6.58 -11.55 -17.10
N ALA A 400 7.45 -11.89 -16.16
CA ALA A 400 8.56 -12.81 -16.38
C ALA A 400 8.12 -14.28 -16.33
N LEU A 401 6.93 -14.56 -15.79
CA LEU A 401 6.44 -15.91 -15.52
C LEU A 401 5.37 -16.38 -16.50
N VAL A 402 4.65 -15.45 -17.17
CA VAL A 402 3.43 -15.76 -17.91
C VAL A 402 3.42 -15.10 -19.29
N ASN A 403 2.54 -15.59 -20.16
CA ASN A 403 2.32 -15.02 -21.49
C ASN A 403 1.73 -13.61 -21.39
N ASP A 404 2.23 -12.68 -22.23
CA ASP A 404 1.80 -11.27 -22.24
C ASP A 404 0.30 -11.10 -22.53
N ASP A 405 -0.32 -11.92 -23.38
CA ASP A 405 -1.75 -11.81 -23.71
C ASP A 405 -2.61 -12.30 -22.55
N ALA A 406 -2.22 -13.40 -21.88
CA ALA A 406 -2.88 -13.85 -20.66
C ALA A 406 -2.77 -12.81 -19.54
N LEU A 407 -1.58 -12.16 -19.39
CA LEU A 407 -1.38 -11.10 -18.41
C LEU A 407 -2.25 -9.87 -18.72
N ARG A 408 -2.37 -9.46 -20.00
CA ARG A 408 -3.26 -8.36 -20.39
C ARG A 408 -4.73 -8.69 -20.12
N ALA A 409 -5.16 -9.93 -20.37
CA ALA A 409 -6.53 -10.36 -20.07
C ALA A 409 -6.82 -10.31 -18.57
N ALA A 410 -5.90 -10.80 -17.74
CA ALA A 410 -6.00 -10.75 -16.28
C ALA A 410 -5.99 -9.30 -15.75
N SER A 411 -5.07 -8.46 -16.27
CA SER A 411 -5.00 -7.04 -15.93
C SER A 411 -6.29 -6.30 -16.31
N ALA A 412 -6.88 -6.61 -17.46
CA ALA A 412 -8.15 -6.01 -17.87
C ALA A 412 -9.27 -6.34 -16.89
N LEU A 413 -9.37 -7.59 -16.41
CA LEU A 413 -10.35 -7.95 -15.38
C LEU A 413 -10.10 -7.16 -14.09
N ALA A 414 -8.87 -7.13 -13.57
CA ALA A 414 -8.53 -6.43 -12.33
C ALA A 414 -8.84 -4.93 -12.41
N LEU A 415 -8.57 -4.30 -13.56
CA LEU A 415 -8.80 -2.88 -13.77
C LEU A 415 -10.27 -2.52 -14.01
N LEU A 416 -11.07 -3.41 -14.60
CA LEU A 416 -12.44 -3.10 -15.02
C LEU A 416 -13.51 -3.64 -14.06
N ALA A 417 -13.19 -4.63 -13.23
CA ALA A 417 -14.10 -5.11 -12.19
C ALA A 417 -14.41 -3.98 -11.18
N PRO A 418 -15.61 -4.00 -10.54
CA PRO A 418 -16.01 -2.97 -9.58
C PRO A 418 -15.19 -2.91 -8.28
N GLN A 419 -14.28 -3.85 -8.05
CA GLN A 419 -13.29 -3.75 -6.97
C GLN A 419 -12.35 -2.55 -7.20
N ILE A 420 -11.68 -2.08 -6.16
CA ILE A 420 -10.68 -1.03 -6.25
C ILE A 420 -9.37 -1.64 -6.76
N PRO A 421 -8.83 -1.20 -7.90
CA PRO A 421 -7.62 -1.79 -8.44
C PRO A 421 -6.37 -1.21 -7.77
N LEU A 422 -5.37 -2.07 -7.54
CA LEU A 422 -4.04 -1.69 -7.15
C LEU A 422 -3.03 -2.20 -8.19
N LEU A 423 -2.09 -1.33 -8.56
CA LEU A 423 -0.94 -1.63 -9.40
C LEU A 423 0.33 -1.44 -8.57
N PHE A 424 1.26 -2.37 -8.67
CA PHE A 424 2.59 -2.18 -8.11
C PHE A 424 3.50 -1.40 -9.07
N MET A 425 4.37 -0.55 -8.53
CA MET A 425 5.29 0.30 -9.30
C MET A 425 5.97 -0.46 -10.44
N GLY A 426 5.88 0.08 -11.67
CA GLY A 426 6.47 -0.49 -12.88
C GLY A 426 5.55 -1.42 -13.68
N GLU A 427 4.38 -1.82 -13.16
CA GLU A 427 3.42 -2.61 -13.93
C GLU A 427 2.95 -1.87 -15.18
N GLU A 428 2.73 -0.58 -15.06
CA GLU A 428 2.23 0.26 -16.14
C GLU A 428 3.12 0.31 -17.37
N CYS A 429 4.40 0.00 -17.19
CA CYS A 429 5.37 -0.09 -18.29
C CYS A 429 5.76 -1.54 -18.64
N GLY A 430 5.18 -2.52 -17.94
CA GLY A 430 5.46 -3.93 -18.18
C GLY A 430 6.90 -4.33 -17.82
N THR A 431 7.49 -3.73 -16.78
CA THR A 431 8.84 -4.09 -16.36
C THR A 431 8.93 -5.55 -15.91
N THR A 432 10.00 -6.22 -16.26
CA THR A 432 10.38 -7.55 -15.72
C THR A 432 11.46 -7.44 -14.64
N GLN A 433 11.88 -6.21 -14.31
CA GLN A 433 12.86 -5.98 -13.25
C GLN A 433 12.35 -6.54 -11.92
N PRO A 434 13.11 -7.40 -11.24
CA PRO A 434 12.65 -8.02 -9.99
C PRO A 434 12.46 -6.98 -8.88
N PHE A 435 11.66 -7.35 -7.90
CA PHE A 435 11.59 -6.64 -6.62
C PHE A 435 11.84 -7.67 -5.51
N GLN A 436 13.05 -7.68 -4.99
CA GLN A 436 13.51 -8.69 -4.02
C GLN A 436 13.29 -8.20 -2.59
N PHE A 437 13.21 -9.12 -1.64
CA PHE A 437 13.27 -8.76 -0.23
C PHE A 437 14.67 -8.24 0.11
N PHE A 438 14.74 -7.05 0.71
CA PHE A 438 16.00 -6.41 1.11
C PHE A 438 15.89 -5.70 2.46
N THR A 439 17.00 -5.75 3.19
CA THR A 439 17.22 -5.09 4.48
C THR A 439 18.64 -4.50 4.53
N ASP A 440 19.01 -3.85 5.62
CA ASP A 440 20.38 -3.35 5.85
C ASP A 440 20.85 -3.65 7.27
N HIS A 441 20.52 -4.82 7.78
CA HIS A 441 20.97 -5.28 9.09
C HIS A 441 22.47 -5.64 9.08
N ARG A 442 23.08 -5.68 10.27
CA ARG A 442 24.51 -5.97 10.44
C ARG A 442 24.75 -7.12 11.41
N GLY A 443 25.97 -7.67 11.38
CA GLY A 443 26.42 -8.68 12.33
C GLY A 443 25.55 -9.94 12.37
N ALA A 444 25.21 -10.39 13.56
CA ALA A 444 24.46 -11.63 13.79
C ALA A 444 23.03 -11.57 13.21
N LEU A 445 22.39 -10.40 13.28
CA LEU A 445 21.04 -10.21 12.73
C LEU A 445 21.02 -10.36 11.20
N ALA A 446 22.00 -9.77 10.50
CA ALA A 446 22.13 -9.94 9.04
C ALA A 446 22.30 -11.42 8.66
N ALA A 447 23.15 -12.16 9.40
CA ALA A 447 23.31 -13.59 9.18
C ALA A 447 22.00 -14.36 9.43
N ALA A 448 21.28 -14.04 10.51
CA ALA A 448 20.03 -14.69 10.86
C ALA A 448 18.94 -14.45 9.78
N VAL A 449 18.83 -13.23 9.26
CA VAL A 449 17.88 -12.87 8.19
C VAL A 449 18.20 -13.63 6.90
N ARG A 450 19.47 -13.65 6.47
CA ARG A 450 19.90 -14.41 5.30
C ARG A 450 19.59 -15.90 5.43
N GLU A 451 19.96 -16.51 6.56
CA GLU A 451 19.71 -17.94 6.79
C GLU A 451 18.21 -18.23 6.97
N GLY A 452 17.45 -17.32 7.57
CA GLY A 452 16.00 -17.39 7.67
C GLY A 452 15.35 -17.46 6.29
N ARG A 453 15.75 -16.55 5.39
CA ARG A 453 15.27 -16.50 4.01
C ARG A 453 15.53 -17.81 3.25
N ARG A 454 16.74 -18.36 3.37
CA ARG A 454 17.10 -19.64 2.74
C ARG A 454 16.30 -20.82 3.30
N ARG A 455 16.04 -20.85 4.61
CA ARG A 455 15.23 -21.89 5.26
C ARG A 455 13.77 -21.85 4.83
N GLU A 456 13.20 -20.68 4.64
CA GLU A 456 11.85 -20.50 4.16
C GLU A 456 11.62 -21.24 2.83
N PHE A 457 12.56 -21.15 1.91
CA PHE A 457 12.47 -21.83 0.62
C PHE A 457 12.83 -23.32 0.64
N ALA A 458 13.40 -23.84 1.72
CA ALA A 458 13.78 -25.25 1.79
C ALA A 458 12.59 -26.21 1.63
N ALA A 459 11.38 -25.77 1.93
CA ALA A 459 10.15 -26.55 1.76
C ALA A 459 9.65 -26.61 0.31
N PHE A 460 10.19 -25.78 -0.59
CA PHE A 460 9.77 -25.76 -2.00
C PHE A 460 10.61 -26.74 -2.83
N PRO A 461 10.00 -27.58 -3.68
CA PRO A 461 10.73 -28.57 -4.46
C PRO A 461 11.86 -27.99 -5.32
N ALA A 462 11.68 -26.79 -5.88
CA ALA A 462 12.69 -26.09 -6.68
C ALA A 462 13.96 -25.74 -5.89
N PHE A 463 13.87 -25.68 -4.57
CA PHE A 463 14.96 -25.31 -3.64
C PHE A 463 15.35 -26.46 -2.69
N ALA A 464 14.98 -27.70 -3.03
CA ALA A 464 15.41 -28.88 -2.26
C ALA A 464 16.94 -29.05 -2.29
N ASP A 465 17.60 -28.69 -3.39
CA ASP A 465 19.06 -28.68 -3.51
C ASP A 465 19.65 -27.46 -2.75
N PRO A 466 20.62 -27.68 -1.84
CA PRO A 466 21.35 -26.62 -1.16
C PRO A 466 21.97 -25.58 -2.09
N ALA A 467 22.50 -25.99 -3.25
CA ALA A 467 23.11 -25.07 -4.21
C ALA A 467 22.11 -24.06 -4.77
N HIS A 468 20.86 -24.46 -4.99
CA HIS A 468 19.79 -23.56 -5.43
C HIS A 468 19.40 -22.56 -4.31
N ARG A 469 19.42 -23.01 -3.04
CA ARG A 469 19.16 -22.12 -1.90
C ARG A 469 20.28 -21.09 -1.71
N ASP A 470 21.52 -21.49 -1.95
CA ASP A 470 22.68 -20.59 -1.83
C ASP A 470 22.68 -19.50 -2.92
N ALA A 471 22.00 -19.74 -4.06
CA ALA A 471 21.80 -18.76 -5.11
C ALA A 471 20.76 -17.69 -4.74
N ILE A 472 19.93 -17.90 -3.71
CA ILE A 472 18.95 -16.91 -3.24
C ILE A 472 19.70 -15.65 -2.77
N PRO A 473 19.35 -14.45 -3.29
CA PRO A 473 20.03 -13.21 -2.93
C PRO A 473 20.05 -12.96 -1.42
N ASP A 474 21.19 -12.49 -0.90
CA ASP A 474 21.26 -12.02 0.49
C ASP A 474 20.45 -10.72 0.62
N PRO A 475 19.43 -10.66 1.50
CA PRO A 475 18.64 -9.44 1.71
C PRO A 475 19.46 -8.21 2.10
N ASN A 476 20.61 -8.41 2.78
CA ASN A 476 21.46 -7.32 3.26
C ASN A 476 22.49 -6.85 2.21
N ASP A 477 22.63 -7.57 1.09
CA ASP A 477 23.54 -7.15 0.02
C ASP A 477 23.02 -5.90 -0.69
N PRO A 478 23.80 -4.80 -0.78
CA PRO A 478 23.44 -3.63 -1.56
C PRO A 478 23.02 -3.93 -3.01
N ALA A 479 23.56 -5.00 -3.61
CA ALA A 479 23.21 -5.42 -4.96
C ALA A 479 21.77 -5.94 -5.04
N THR A 480 21.20 -6.52 -3.96
CA THR A 480 19.81 -6.96 -3.89
C THR A 480 18.87 -5.76 -3.98
N PHE A 481 19.15 -4.70 -3.23
CA PHE A 481 18.41 -3.43 -3.35
C PHE A 481 18.57 -2.78 -4.73
N ALA A 482 19.80 -2.73 -5.26
CA ALA A 482 20.06 -2.13 -6.58
C ALA A 482 19.28 -2.84 -7.71
N ARG A 483 19.20 -4.17 -7.66
CA ARG A 483 18.38 -4.96 -8.60
C ARG A 483 16.88 -4.73 -8.42
N SER A 484 16.42 -4.37 -7.24
CA SER A 484 15.01 -4.09 -6.94
C SER A 484 14.59 -2.66 -7.30
N SER A 485 15.55 -1.78 -7.56
CA SER A 485 15.28 -0.38 -7.91
C SER A 485 14.81 -0.26 -9.35
N LEU A 486 13.78 0.55 -9.62
CA LEU A 486 13.29 0.77 -10.98
C LEU A 486 14.36 1.41 -11.86
N ALA A 487 14.49 0.90 -13.06
CA ALA A 487 15.44 1.42 -14.05
C ALA A 487 15.23 2.93 -14.31
N ALA A 488 16.31 3.62 -14.66
CA ALA A 488 16.23 5.02 -15.11
C ALA A 488 15.34 5.13 -16.37
N PRO A 489 14.70 6.30 -16.61
CA PRO A 489 13.98 6.53 -17.85
C PRO A 489 14.90 6.23 -19.06
N GLY A 490 14.45 5.35 -19.96
CA GLY A 490 15.23 4.87 -21.09
C GLY A 490 15.79 3.45 -20.94
N ALA A 491 15.87 2.90 -19.71
CA ALA A 491 16.16 1.50 -19.45
C ALA A 491 14.88 0.64 -19.32
N GLU A 492 13.72 1.19 -19.62
CA GLU A 492 12.44 0.49 -19.64
C GLU A 492 12.39 -0.52 -20.80
N PRO A 493 11.54 -1.57 -20.70
CA PRO A 493 11.36 -2.54 -21.78
C PRO A 493 11.03 -1.86 -23.11
N PRO A 494 11.46 -2.40 -24.26
CA PRO A 494 11.23 -1.78 -25.57
C PRO A 494 9.74 -1.52 -25.88
N ASP A 495 8.85 -2.34 -25.33
CA ASP A 495 7.40 -2.24 -25.51
C ASP A 495 6.67 -1.50 -24.38
N ALA A 496 7.39 -0.83 -23.47
CA ALA A 496 6.80 -0.09 -22.34
C ALA A 496 5.67 0.86 -22.76
N ASN A 497 5.80 1.53 -23.91
CA ASN A 497 4.76 2.40 -24.42
C ASN A 497 3.48 1.64 -24.85
N ALA A 498 3.60 0.37 -25.27
CA ALA A 498 2.42 -0.45 -25.58
C ALA A 498 1.67 -0.83 -24.30
N TRP A 499 2.39 -1.19 -23.22
CA TRP A 499 1.82 -1.44 -21.91
C TRP A 499 1.14 -0.19 -21.34
N ARG A 500 1.78 0.98 -21.37
CA ARG A 500 1.16 2.24 -20.93
C ARG A 500 -0.10 2.60 -21.72
N ARG A 501 -0.13 2.33 -23.03
CA ARG A 501 -1.36 2.55 -23.82
C ARG A 501 -2.47 1.60 -23.39
N PHE A 502 -2.15 0.33 -23.14
CA PHE A 502 -3.09 -0.67 -22.64
C PHE A 502 -3.69 -0.24 -21.29
N TYR A 503 -2.86 0.07 -20.28
CA TYR A 503 -3.33 0.52 -18.96
C TYR A 503 -4.15 1.80 -19.05
N ARG A 504 -3.69 2.79 -19.80
CA ARG A 504 -4.44 4.04 -20.03
C ARG A 504 -5.80 3.78 -20.65
N GLY A 505 -5.88 2.89 -21.64
CA GLY A 505 -7.13 2.52 -22.30
C GLY A 505 -8.12 1.87 -21.34
N ALA A 506 -7.67 0.90 -20.55
CA ALA A 506 -8.50 0.22 -19.55
C ALA A 506 -8.97 1.18 -18.45
N LEU A 507 -8.06 2.01 -17.90
CA LEU A 507 -8.38 2.99 -16.86
C LEU A 507 -9.33 4.08 -17.37
N ALA A 508 -9.22 4.51 -18.64
CA ALA A 508 -10.17 5.46 -19.25
C ALA A 508 -11.57 4.83 -19.37
N VAL A 509 -11.68 3.54 -19.71
CA VAL A 509 -12.94 2.80 -19.72
C VAL A 509 -13.51 2.68 -18.30
N ARG A 510 -12.68 2.32 -17.30
CA ARG A 510 -13.09 2.30 -15.89
C ARG A 510 -13.63 3.66 -15.44
N ALA A 511 -12.87 4.73 -15.66
CA ALA A 511 -13.26 6.10 -15.26
C ALA A 511 -14.60 6.53 -15.88
N ARG A 512 -14.89 6.09 -17.10
CA ARG A 512 -16.11 6.46 -17.82
C ARG A 512 -17.31 5.58 -17.47
N PHE A 513 -17.12 4.26 -17.33
CA PHE A 513 -18.24 3.32 -17.33
C PHE A 513 -18.41 2.56 -16.01
N VAL A 514 -17.44 2.60 -15.10
CA VAL A 514 -17.46 1.88 -13.83
C VAL A 514 -17.45 2.85 -12.64
N THR A 515 -16.40 3.64 -12.50
CA THR A 515 -16.17 4.54 -11.36
C THR A 515 -17.38 5.40 -10.96
N PRO A 516 -18.10 6.08 -11.87
CA PRO A 516 -19.22 6.95 -11.48
C PRO A 516 -20.40 6.21 -10.85
N TRP A 517 -20.43 4.89 -10.99
CA TRP A 517 -21.56 4.05 -10.65
C TRP A 517 -21.20 2.96 -9.62
N LEU A 518 -20.08 3.11 -8.93
CA LEU A 518 -19.65 2.16 -7.91
C LEU A 518 -20.49 2.25 -6.63
N ASP A 519 -20.96 3.45 -6.27
CA ASP A 519 -21.87 3.59 -5.13
C ASP A 519 -23.17 2.83 -5.42
N GLY A 520 -23.54 1.90 -4.53
CA GLY A 520 -24.68 1.01 -4.71
C GLY A 520 -24.47 -0.16 -5.66
N ALA A 521 -23.24 -0.33 -6.19
CA ALA A 521 -22.91 -1.51 -6.99
C ALA A 521 -22.99 -2.79 -6.16
N ARG A 522 -23.47 -3.89 -6.80
CA ARG A 522 -23.59 -5.22 -6.19
C ARG A 522 -23.18 -6.30 -7.17
N ALA A 523 -22.55 -7.35 -6.68
CA ALA A 523 -22.27 -8.53 -7.49
C ALA A 523 -23.58 -9.27 -7.81
N LEU A 524 -23.65 -9.82 -9.00
CA LEU A 524 -24.72 -10.69 -9.49
C LEU A 524 -24.25 -12.15 -9.65
N GLY A 525 -22.98 -12.41 -9.29
CA GLY A 525 -22.34 -13.71 -9.39
C GLY A 525 -21.45 -13.87 -10.62
N ALA A 526 -20.75 -15.00 -10.67
CA ALA A 526 -19.92 -15.39 -11.78
C ALA A 526 -20.19 -16.82 -12.21
N THR A 527 -20.11 -17.08 -13.52
CA THR A 527 -20.34 -18.39 -14.13
C THR A 527 -19.06 -18.87 -14.77
N VAL A 528 -18.57 -20.04 -14.35
CA VAL A 528 -17.42 -20.71 -14.99
C VAL A 528 -17.87 -21.30 -16.33
N LEU A 529 -17.07 -21.09 -17.37
CA LEU A 529 -17.32 -21.56 -18.72
C LEU A 529 -16.66 -22.92 -18.94
N ALA A 530 -17.18 -23.67 -19.91
CA ALA A 530 -16.52 -24.87 -20.45
C ALA A 530 -15.61 -24.48 -21.62
N ARG A 531 -14.68 -25.38 -22.01
CA ARG A 531 -13.93 -25.25 -23.25
C ARG A 531 -14.87 -25.49 -24.45
N ALA A 532 -14.57 -24.84 -25.56
CA ALA A 532 -15.36 -24.99 -26.77
C ALA A 532 -15.31 -26.42 -27.37
N ASP A 533 -14.25 -27.17 -27.04
CA ASP A 533 -14.07 -28.59 -27.43
C ASP A 533 -14.50 -29.59 -26.34
N GLY A 534 -15.10 -29.08 -25.25
CA GLY A 534 -15.47 -29.85 -24.05
C GLY A 534 -14.38 -29.82 -22.97
N GLY A 535 -14.77 -30.17 -21.75
CA GLY A 535 -13.87 -30.16 -20.59
C GLY A 535 -13.81 -28.82 -19.83
N HIS A 536 -12.92 -28.75 -18.86
CA HIS A 536 -12.75 -27.58 -18.02
C HIS A 536 -12.00 -26.44 -18.73
N ALA A 537 -12.43 -25.21 -18.51
CA ALA A 537 -11.73 -24.01 -18.96
C ALA A 537 -11.36 -23.12 -17.78
N ASN A 538 -10.21 -22.44 -17.88
CA ASN A 538 -9.85 -21.33 -17.01
C ASN A 538 -10.53 -20.05 -17.52
N ALA A 539 -11.85 -20.09 -17.60
CA ALA A 539 -12.68 -19.05 -18.16
C ALA A 539 -13.98 -18.86 -17.37
N LEU A 540 -14.45 -17.61 -17.30
CA LEU A 540 -15.67 -17.26 -16.58
C LEU A 540 -16.34 -16.02 -17.19
N VAL A 541 -17.62 -15.79 -16.80
CA VAL A 541 -18.31 -14.50 -16.96
C VAL A 541 -18.77 -14.05 -15.59
N ALA A 542 -18.30 -12.89 -15.13
CA ALA A 542 -18.76 -12.23 -13.91
C ALA A 542 -19.68 -11.06 -14.25
N ARG A 543 -20.68 -10.79 -13.40
CA ARG A 543 -21.69 -9.76 -13.59
C ARG A 543 -21.92 -8.96 -12.34
N TRP A 544 -22.11 -7.65 -12.52
CA TRP A 544 -22.44 -6.72 -11.42
C TRP A 544 -23.55 -5.77 -11.86
N ARG A 545 -24.45 -5.47 -10.94
CA ARG A 545 -25.36 -4.34 -11.08
C ARG A 545 -24.66 -3.10 -10.56
N LEU A 546 -24.52 -2.09 -11.38
CA LEU A 546 -23.96 -0.80 -11.02
C LEU A 546 -25.02 0.10 -10.35
N GLY A 547 -24.60 1.17 -9.69
CA GLY A 547 -25.47 2.08 -8.97
C GLY A 547 -26.51 2.83 -9.82
N ASP A 548 -26.34 2.86 -11.15
CA ASP A 548 -27.36 3.38 -12.10
C ASP A 548 -28.37 2.32 -12.57
N GLY A 549 -28.33 1.12 -12.00
CA GLY A 549 -29.18 0.00 -12.34
C GLY A 549 -28.75 -0.80 -13.57
N ASN A 550 -27.72 -0.35 -14.30
CA ASN A 550 -27.17 -1.06 -15.45
C ASN A 550 -26.25 -2.22 -15.03
N THR A 551 -26.09 -3.18 -15.91
CA THR A 551 -25.19 -4.33 -15.68
C THR A 551 -23.85 -4.09 -16.35
N LEU A 552 -22.76 -4.30 -15.59
CA LEU A 552 -21.43 -4.55 -16.10
C LEU A 552 -21.24 -6.07 -16.13
N ALA A 553 -20.79 -6.61 -17.26
CA ALA A 553 -20.40 -8.01 -17.39
C ALA A 553 -18.99 -8.09 -17.97
N ILE A 554 -18.17 -8.98 -17.43
CA ILE A 554 -16.80 -9.22 -17.91
C ILE A 554 -16.62 -10.71 -18.13
N ALA A 555 -16.28 -11.10 -19.36
CA ALA A 555 -15.86 -12.45 -19.71
C ALA A 555 -14.33 -12.49 -19.75
N LEU A 556 -13.76 -13.50 -19.10
CA LEU A 556 -12.32 -13.77 -19.03
C LEU A 556 -12.06 -15.19 -19.53
N ASN A 557 -11.05 -15.37 -20.36
CA ASN A 557 -10.48 -16.66 -20.71
C ASN A 557 -8.94 -16.58 -20.61
N LEU A 558 -8.36 -17.37 -19.72
CA LEU A 558 -6.90 -17.44 -19.52
C LEU A 558 -6.26 -18.65 -20.22
N ASP A 559 -7.07 -19.54 -20.80
CA ASP A 559 -6.55 -20.68 -21.56
C ASP A 559 -6.03 -20.25 -22.95
N ALA A 560 -5.08 -21.04 -23.46
CA ALA A 560 -4.59 -20.94 -24.84
C ALA A 560 -5.61 -21.48 -25.89
N ARG A 561 -6.79 -21.92 -25.47
CA ARG A 561 -7.88 -22.40 -26.31
C ARG A 561 -9.15 -21.62 -26.06
N PRO A 562 -10.03 -21.47 -27.05
CA PRO A 562 -11.30 -20.81 -26.88
C PRO A 562 -12.21 -21.49 -25.84
N ALA A 563 -12.94 -20.72 -25.07
CA ALA A 563 -14.01 -21.16 -24.19
C ALA A 563 -15.37 -21.04 -24.90
N ALA A 564 -16.33 -21.89 -24.52
CA ALA A 564 -17.70 -21.80 -25.01
C ALA A 564 -18.43 -20.62 -24.40
N LEU A 565 -19.03 -19.74 -25.23
CA LEU A 565 -19.83 -18.60 -24.79
C LEU A 565 -21.08 -18.51 -25.68
N ALA A 566 -22.00 -19.42 -25.45
CA ALA A 566 -23.21 -19.58 -26.29
C ALA A 566 -24.13 -18.32 -26.25
N ALA A 567 -24.16 -17.60 -25.15
CA ALA A 567 -24.93 -16.39 -25.00
C ALA A 567 -24.02 -15.26 -24.44
N PRO A 568 -23.49 -14.38 -25.30
CA PRO A 568 -22.78 -13.20 -24.84
C PRO A 568 -23.65 -12.35 -23.91
N PRO A 569 -23.06 -11.65 -22.92
CA PRO A 569 -23.81 -10.72 -22.08
C PRO A 569 -24.50 -9.62 -22.89
N ASP A 570 -25.69 -9.20 -22.42
CA ASP A 570 -26.40 -8.09 -23.01
C ASP A 570 -25.63 -6.78 -22.85
N GLY A 571 -25.72 -5.91 -23.87
CA GLY A 571 -25.15 -4.57 -23.80
C GLY A 571 -24.10 -4.32 -24.88
N LYS A 572 -23.48 -3.13 -24.77
CA LYS A 572 -22.42 -2.71 -25.68
C LYS A 572 -21.05 -3.13 -25.13
N ILE A 573 -20.21 -3.66 -25.97
CA ILE A 573 -18.80 -3.91 -25.64
C ILE A 573 -18.13 -2.57 -25.42
N VAL A 574 -17.57 -2.38 -24.21
CA VAL A 574 -16.87 -1.16 -23.78
C VAL A 574 -15.35 -1.35 -23.76
N PHE A 575 -14.89 -2.61 -23.68
CA PHE A 575 -13.47 -2.96 -23.71
C PHE A 575 -13.28 -4.38 -24.26
N GLU A 576 -12.16 -4.59 -24.94
CA GLU A 576 -11.69 -5.94 -25.30
C GLU A 576 -10.17 -6.01 -25.38
N THR A 577 -9.61 -7.15 -25.02
CA THR A 577 -8.21 -7.54 -25.24
C THR A 577 -8.14 -9.05 -25.50
N PRO A 578 -7.33 -9.54 -26.47
CA PRO A 578 -6.62 -8.76 -27.48
C PRO A 578 -7.58 -7.99 -28.43
N PRO A 579 -7.06 -7.09 -29.26
CA PRO A 579 -7.90 -6.42 -30.27
C PRO A 579 -8.66 -7.42 -31.15
N ARG A 580 -9.94 -7.16 -31.40
CA ARG A 580 -10.85 -8.03 -32.16
C ARG A 580 -11.21 -9.37 -31.48
N ALA A 581 -10.98 -9.51 -30.16
CA ALA A 581 -11.41 -10.70 -29.41
C ALA A 581 -12.91 -10.99 -29.58
N ARG A 582 -13.72 -9.94 -29.85
CA ARG A 582 -15.17 -10.04 -30.13
C ARG A 582 -15.51 -10.84 -31.40
N ASP A 583 -14.57 -10.98 -32.35
CA ASP A 583 -14.87 -11.69 -33.60
C ASP A 583 -15.21 -13.16 -33.33
N ALA A 584 -14.64 -13.76 -32.29
CA ALA A 584 -14.93 -15.14 -31.87
C ALA A 584 -16.37 -15.34 -31.36
N LEU A 585 -17.05 -14.26 -30.97
CA LEU A 585 -18.45 -14.32 -30.47
C LEU A 585 -19.42 -14.75 -31.57
N ALA A 586 -19.09 -14.54 -32.86
CA ALA A 586 -19.89 -15.01 -33.97
C ALA A 586 -20.01 -16.54 -34.00
N ASP A 587 -19.00 -17.26 -33.49
CA ASP A 587 -18.94 -18.71 -33.36
C ASP A 587 -19.35 -19.19 -31.95
N ALA A 588 -20.02 -18.36 -31.16
CA ALA A 588 -20.39 -18.64 -29.76
C ALA A 588 -19.18 -18.99 -28.87
N ARG A 589 -18.04 -18.33 -29.09
CA ARG A 589 -16.77 -18.60 -28.39
C ARG A 589 -16.19 -17.33 -27.79
N LEU A 590 -15.47 -17.50 -26.68
CA LEU A 590 -14.57 -16.49 -26.12
C LEU A 590 -13.14 -16.87 -26.53
N ALA A 591 -12.45 -15.96 -27.20
CA ALA A 591 -11.10 -16.20 -27.72
C ALA A 591 -10.11 -16.62 -26.62
N ALA A 592 -9.01 -17.28 -27.02
CA ALA A 592 -7.90 -17.59 -26.12
C ALA A 592 -7.30 -16.30 -25.53
N HIS A 593 -6.86 -16.35 -24.27
CA HIS A 593 -6.23 -15.24 -23.57
C HIS A 593 -6.97 -13.90 -23.74
N ALA A 594 -8.31 -13.92 -23.60
CA ALA A 594 -9.16 -12.78 -23.87
C ALA A 594 -9.93 -12.29 -22.64
N CYS A 595 -10.10 -10.97 -22.59
CA CYS A 595 -11.04 -10.31 -21.69
C CYS A 595 -11.93 -9.37 -22.50
N ILE A 596 -13.25 -9.51 -22.35
CA ILE A 596 -14.24 -8.62 -22.97
C ILE A 596 -15.18 -8.11 -21.90
N ALA A 597 -15.43 -6.80 -21.91
CA ALA A 597 -16.36 -6.14 -20.97
C ALA A 597 -17.55 -5.53 -21.73
N TRP A 598 -18.76 -5.79 -21.23
CA TRP A 598 -20.03 -5.26 -21.72
C TRP A 598 -20.66 -4.37 -20.66
N ARG A 599 -21.38 -3.35 -21.14
CA ARG A 599 -22.26 -2.55 -20.28
C ARG A 599 -23.64 -2.44 -20.91
N SER A 600 -24.67 -2.81 -20.16
CA SER A 600 -26.06 -2.64 -20.56
C SER A 600 -26.49 -1.17 -20.47
N GLY A 601 -27.65 -0.81 -21.08
CA GLY A 601 -28.21 0.54 -21.03
C GLY A 601 -27.59 1.51 -22.05
N ASN A 602 -28.00 2.79 -21.98
CA ASN A 602 -27.58 3.80 -22.94
C ASN A 602 -26.16 4.32 -22.68
N VAL A 603 -25.17 3.68 -23.27
CA VAL A 603 -23.74 4.07 -23.14
C VAL A 603 -23.40 5.41 -23.84
N ASN A 604 -24.30 5.96 -24.67
CA ASN A 604 -24.07 7.24 -25.34
C ASN A 604 -24.47 8.46 -24.47
N GLY A 605 -25.29 8.27 -23.43
CA GLY A 605 -25.76 9.31 -22.50
C GLY A 605 -24.81 9.66 -21.36
N VAL A 606 -23.74 8.89 -21.15
CA VAL A 606 -22.83 9.02 -20.00
C VAL A 606 -21.97 10.30 -20.07
N ALA A 607 -21.88 10.96 -21.23
CA ALA A 607 -21.05 12.16 -21.42
C ALA A 607 -21.60 13.46 -20.76
N ARG A 608 -22.82 13.46 -20.16
CA ARG A 608 -23.48 14.71 -19.70
C ARG A 608 -23.61 14.91 -18.19
N ARG A 609 -23.16 13.99 -17.30
CA ARG A 609 -23.27 14.15 -15.85
C ARG A 609 -21.94 14.17 -15.08
N GLY A 610 -20.82 13.95 -15.73
CA GLY A 610 -19.54 14.33 -15.16
C GLY A 610 -19.44 15.86 -15.22
N ARG A 611 -19.45 16.55 -14.07
CA ARG A 611 -19.04 17.95 -14.04
C ARG A 611 -17.69 18.03 -14.73
N ALA A 612 -17.63 18.81 -15.79
CA ALA A 612 -16.38 19.22 -16.41
C ALA A 612 -15.47 19.73 -15.29
N VAL A 613 -14.39 19.02 -15.02
CA VAL A 613 -13.25 19.62 -14.35
C VAL A 613 -12.80 20.71 -15.31
N ASP A 614 -12.95 21.94 -14.87
CA ASP A 614 -12.70 23.13 -15.67
C ASP A 614 -11.25 23.09 -16.17
N ALA A 615 -11.08 22.84 -17.46
CA ALA A 615 -9.78 22.81 -18.15
C ALA A 615 -9.10 24.20 -18.20
N LYS A 616 -9.53 25.15 -17.37
CA LYS A 616 -9.04 26.53 -17.34
C LYS A 616 -7.76 26.74 -16.51
N HIS A 617 -7.20 25.71 -15.88
CA HIS A 617 -6.00 25.85 -15.03
C HIS A 617 -4.83 24.93 -15.45
N MET A 618 -4.69 24.66 -16.75
CA MET A 618 -3.42 24.12 -17.24
C MET A 618 -2.54 25.30 -17.70
N PRO A 619 -1.41 25.59 -17.05
CA PRO A 619 -0.44 26.54 -17.60
C PRO A 619 0.17 25.95 -18.88
N ALA A 620 0.13 26.72 -19.96
CA ALA A 620 0.74 26.38 -21.23
C ALA A 620 2.25 26.20 -21.04
N VAL A 621 2.75 25.00 -21.29
CA VAL A 621 4.20 24.74 -21.38
C VAL A 621 4.68 25.42 -22.68
N LYS A 622 5.33 26.56 -22.55
CA LYS A 622 6.06 27.19 -23.65
C LYS A 622 7.29 26.34 -23.96
N HIS A 623 7.30 25.72 -25.11
CA HIS A 623 8.52 25.21 -25.72
C HIS A 623 9.48 26.36 -26.00
N ALA A 624 10.59 26.44 -25.29
CA ALA A 624 11.70 27.29 -25.65
C ALA A 624 12.61 26.51 -26.64
N ASN A 625 12.38 26.69 -27.93
CA ASN A 625 13.38 26.42 -28.97
C ASN A 625 14.16 27.72 -29.20
N GLY A 626 15.45 27.63 -29.06
CA GLY A 626 16.32 28.77 -29.35
C GLY A 626 17.79 28.45 -29.11
N VAL A 627 18.35 27.60 -29.94
CA VAL A 627 19.81 27.49 -30.11
C VAL A 627 20.20 28.44 -31.23
N ASN A 628 21.09 29.35 -30.96
CA ASN A 628 22.06 29.82 -31.98
C ASN A 628 23.38 30.17 -31.28
N GLY A 629 24.40 29.45 -31.72
CA GLY A 629 25.77 29.60 -31.29
C GLY A 629 26.47 30.80 -31.91
N ARG A 630 27.64 31.11 -31.35
CA ARG A 630 28.89 31.46 -32.08
C ARG A 630 30.03 31.66 -31.09
N ASP A 631 31.05 30.87 -31.32
CA ASP A 631 32.49 31.14 -31.37
C ASP A 631 33.22 31.94 -30.27
N GLY A 632 34.34 31.40 -29.79
CA GLY A 632 35.46 32.12 -29.26
C GLY A 632 36.28 31.37 -28.21
N ALA A 633 37.27 30.60 -28.64
CA ALA A 633 38.43 30.22 -27.84
C ALA A 633 39.44 31.42 -27.75
N PRO A 634 40.47 31.46 -26.86
CA PRO A 634 41.37 30.34 -26.54
C PRO A 634 41.24 29.78 -25.11
#